data_46618094a6deda6f20560d6e5083a2f5
#
_entry.id   46618094a6deda6f20560d6e5083a2f5
#
_cell.length_a   1.000
_cell.length_b   1.000
_cell.length_c   1.000
_cell.angle_alpha   90.00
_cell.angle_beta   90.00
_cell.angle_gamma   90.00
#
_symmetry.space_group_name_H-M   'P 1'
#
loop_
_entity.id
_entity.type
_entity.pdbx_description
1 polymer ?
#
loop_
_entity_poly.entity_id
_entity_poly.type
_entity_poly.pdbx_seq_one_letter_code
_entity_poly.pdbx_strand_id
1 'polypeptide(L)'
;VPYPCYGPYELEDGWGVTNGIPDRDKVITSLWLRAQLSFNPDACDDIGAPVHFMGMVHPDANNGGASGYASTVSKQSWVQLPDHLPNPAPPAWNSIREGSVMAQELAHNYGRKHINCGSPDNVDANYPYPPCQIANTGATSYYGFDGATLQPIRPDATADFMSYAGRSWVSDYTWRGLMNSFFVASRNAIAPATTDVGDNVFVAGLVDMANNRGEIAQTLVLPAASIPPATRQLAAVQAASPNHDGAPHAVFKLRLLDPVGTVLVERILTLFPLDDHTDESDVALFNDLFAPPVGQVATLQLLAGDTVIDTVSPGIHTPAIAVQQPTVGALIDSPLAIQWTASDPDADDRLLFTVQYSHDSGASWHTLAVNLPSTPNPVNQLVLNDVGSLHGSGANTALIRVLASDGYNTAIGVSQPFTLKNRPPEPVIFTPGAGETLAAGPAVVLQGSATDAEDGGLAGAALRWQIDNSAAGNGNVFAVAGLATGVHTAALAAMDANSQVVTTTVSFTIVPLNIPLATTFTLDGVCTDDGYATANTLVLKPYNNGDQANASIVRSDQYLWVCFTGLQQGATTPGAFVGIRIDSNNSRDAAAQGDDYAFLVGEDGDVNTLQGDDAGNFATPGPGGLQAQVSAGAGLWSAELRIDKTVIGGWDHVIGLNLGHYRVGFQGDDYLWPFASIWNNPSAWATAALGSQPLLTALDPYIATVGAPAFTLTVTGSNFISGTVVLWNGAALPTTVDNDTTLTAVVGAAQLAGAAAVQVKARGPAPGSFESNSLAFVVEAATPAIAGLTPASVTAGDPAFTLTIDGSNFAADAQVLWNGAALATQFVSPSQIKAQVGAGLLVNGQAVGIAVRNQLPDQRISSATPFVIEPLSELRLYLPMIDR
;
A
#
# COMPACT_ATOMS: atom_id res chain seq x y z
N VAL A 1 -2.06 -8.17 1.14
CA VAL A 1 -2.08 -6.90 1.91
C VAL A 1 -3.34 -6.94 2.73
N PRO A 2 -3.29 -6.75 4.07
CA PRO A 2 -4.49 -6.61 4.86
C PRO A 2 -5.25 -5.38 4.38
N TYR A 3 -6.53 -5.54 4.12
CA TYR A 3 -7.38 -4.42 3.75
C TYR A 3 -7.60 -3.57 5.00
N PRO A 4 -7.45 -2.23 4.92
CA PRO A 4 -7.82 -1.37 6.03
C PRO A 4 -9.35 -1.41 6.17
N CYS A 5 -9.82 -2.09 7.19
CA CYS A 5 -11.25 -2.09 7.53
C CYS A 5 -11.67 -0.82 8.27
N TYR A 6 -10.70 0.01 8.68
CA TYR A 6 -10.91 1.24 9.41
C TYR A 6 -9.88 2.27 8.94
N GLY A 7 -10.32 3.49 8.65
CA GLY A 7 -9.49 4.56 8.11
C GLY A 7 -8.49 5.13 9.11
N PRO A 8 -7.67 6.07 8.64
CA PRO A 8 -6.68 6.75 9.45
C PRO A 8 -7.39 7.55 10.55
N TYR A 9 -7.06 7.27 11.79
CA TYR A 9 -7.40 8.10 12.94
C TYR A 9 -6.15 8.84 13.38
N GLU A 10 -6.24 10.17 13.49
CA GLU A 10 -5.18 10.95 14.10
C GLU A 10 -5.19 10.68 15.62
N LEU A 11 -4.04 10.29 16.17
CA LEU A 11 -3.80 10.35 17.60
C LEU A 11 -3.39 11.80 17.91
N GLU A 12 -4.12 12.48 18.81
CA GLU A 12 -3.82 13.87 19.15
C GLU A 12 -2.40 14.03 19.73
N ASP A 13 -1.68 15.08 19.30
CA ASP A 13 -0.44 15.56 19.91
C ASP A 13 -0.70 15.97 21.38
N GLY A 14 -0.10 15.28 22.32
CA GLY A 14 -0.22 15.66 23.73
C GLY A 14 0.23 14.59 24.71
N TRP A 15 0.72 13.50 24.24
CA TRP A 15 1.20 12.39 25.03
C TRP A 15 2.65 12.60 25.43
N GLY A 16 2.90 13.43 26.43
CA GLY A 16 4.19 13.58 27.04
C GLY A 16 4.63 12.30 27.75
N VAL A 17 5.93 12.12 27.91
CA VAL A 17 6.52 11.05 28.73
C VAL A 17 5.99 11.16 30.14
N THR A 18 5.04 10.29 30.51
CA THR A 18 4.55 10.14 31.88
C THR A 18 5.22 8.89 32.44
N ASN A 19 5.79 8.99 33.64
CA ASN A 19 6.47 7.85 34.33
C ASN A 19 7.67 7.23 33.56
N GLY A 20 8.27 7.95 32.61
CA GLY A 20 9.48 7.52 31.90
C GLY A 20 9.26 6.46 30.82
N ILE A 21 8.02 6.26 30.40
CA ILE A 21 7.63 5.33 29.32
C ILE A 21 7.65 6.07 27.97
N PRO A 22 8.30 5.53 26.92
CA PRO A 22 8.35 6.15 25.61
C PRO A 22 6.98 6.33 24.95
N ASP A 23 6.80 7.39 24.17
CA ASP A 23 5.52 7.67 23.47
C ASP A 23 5.10 6.57 22.50
N ARG A 24 6.05 5.84 21.90
CA ARG A 24 5.77 4.67 21.02
C ARG A 24 4.93 3.59 21.70
N ASP A 25 5.20 3.33 22.99
CA ASP A 25 4.50 2.28 23.75
C ASP A 25 3.06 2.69 24.05
N LYS A 26 2.81 3.99 24.10
CA LYS A 26 1.47 4.56 24.25
C LYS A 26 0.64 4.44 22.97
N VAL A 27 1.27 4.52 21.78
CA VAL A 27 0.59 4.25 20.51
C VAL A 27 0.05 2.81 20.50
N ILE A 28 0.89 1.83 20.83
CA ILE A 28 0.45 0.43 20.95
C ILE A 28 -0.67 0.27 21.98
N THR A 29 -0.53 0.90 23.14
CA THR A 29 -1.58 0.86 24.19
C THR A 29 -2.90 1.43 23.68
N SER A 30 -2.88 2.54 22.95
CA SER A 30 -4.10 3.13 22.37
C SER A 30 -4.74 2.25 21.30
N LEU A 31 -3.94 1.67 20.40
CA LEU A 31 -4.42 0.72 19.40
C LEU A 31 -5.03 -0.52 20.06
N TRP A 32 -4.36 -1.00 21.10
CA TRP A 32 -4.82 -2.16 21.86
C TRP A 32 -6.11 -1.87 22.63
N LEU A 33 -6.25 -0.71 23.30
CA LEU A 33 -7.49 -0.30 23.97
C LEU A 33 -8.63 -0.16 22.98
N ARG A 34 -8.39 0.42 21.80
CA ARG A 34 -9.41 0.47 20.72
C ARG A 34 -9.88 -0.93 20.34
N ALA A 35 -8.96 -1.87 20.17
CA ALA A 35 -9.28 -3.27 19.88
C ALA A 35 -10.10 -3.93 20.98
N GLN A 36 -9.71 -3.71 22.24
CA GLN A 36 -10.42 -4.28 23.40
C GLN A 36 -11.81 -3.72 23.60
N LEU A 37 -12.03 -2.45 23.28
CA LEU A 37 -13.28 -1.74 23.49
C LEU A 37 -14.19 -1.68 22.26
N SER A 38 -13.71 -2.09 21.09
CA SER A 38 -14.52 -2.20 19.88
C SER A 38 -15.41 -3.44 19.93
N PHE A 39 -16.69 -3.19 19.77
CA PHE A 39 -17.74 -4.21 19.80
C PHE A 39 -18.21 -4.41 18.37
N ASN A 40 -17.52 -5.25 17.62
CA ASN A 40 -17.93 -5.69 16.40
C ASN A 40 -17.46 -6.39 15.64
N PRO A 41 -18.03 -7.30 15.09
CA PRO A 41 -17.55 -7.95 13.90
C PRO A 41 -18.33 -7.54 12.68
N ASP A 42 -18.10 -6.39 12.13
CA ASP A 42 -18.65 -6.10 10.83
C ASP A 42 -17.73 -6.57 9.73
N ALA A 43 -18.07 -6.40 8.51
CA ALA A 43 -17.52 -6.81 7.22
C ALA A 43 -16.11 -7.46 7.16
N CYS A 44 -15.22 -7.15 8.13
CA CYS A 44 -13.92 -7.81 8.28
C CYS A 44 -13.99 -9.19 8.95
N ASP A 45 -15.07 -9.49 9.67
CA ASP A 45 -15.26 -10.76 10.39
C ASP A 45 -16.01 -11.83 9.58
N ASP A 46 -16.68 -11.45 8.49
CA ASP A 46 -17.42 -12.40 7.64
C ASP A 46 -16.55 -13.53 7.06
N ILE A 47 -15.23 -13.33 7.05
CA ILE A 47 -14.26 -14.35 6.62
C ILE A 47 -13.59 -15.08 7.79
N GLY A 48 -13.97 -14.78 9.05
CA GLY A 48 -13.36 -15.38 10.24
C GLY A 48 -11.87 -15.08 10.41
N ALA A 49 -11.36 -14.02 9.77
CA ALA A 49 -9.98 -13.60 9.89
C ALA A 49 -9.80 -12.66 11.10
N PRO A 50 -8.69 -12.78 11.85
CA PRO A 50 -8.44 -11.89 12.96
C PRO A 50 -8.16 -10.46 12.47
N VAL A 51 -8.84 -9.48 13.06
CA VAL A 51 -8.59 -8.06 12.81
C VAL A 51 -7.27 -7.63 13.45
N HIS A 52 -6.43 -6.94 12.70
CA HIS A 52 -5.17 -6.37 13.19
C HIS A 52 -5.24 -4.84 13.16
N PHE A 53 -4.75 -4.20 14.22
CA PHE A 53 -4.69 -2.74 14.31
C PHE A 53 -3.26 -2.29 14.03
N MET A 54 -3.09 -1.42 13.04
CA MET A 54 -1.78 -0.89 12.68
C MET A 54 -1.79 0.64 12.73
N GLY A 55 -0.88 1.21 13.52
CA GLY A 55 -0.63 2.64 13.59
C GLY A 55 0.44 3.08 12.59
N MET A 56 0.27 4.25 11.99
CA MET A 56 1.33 4.94 11.24
C MET A 56 1.82 6.12 12.07
N VAL A 57 3.11 6.17 12.33
CA VAL A 57 3.73 7.16 13.24
C VAL A 57 4.50 8.18 12.40
N HIS A 58 4.33 9.48 12.75
CA HIS A 58 5.04 10.56 12.08
C HIS A 58 6.56 10.40 12.22
N PRO A 59 7.36 10.75 11.19
CA PRO A 59 8.81 10.60 11.23
C PRO A 59 9.49 11.34 12.40
N ASP A 60 8.97 12.50 12.80
CA ASP A 60 9.50 13.30 13.92
C ASP A 60 9.12 12.74 15.31
N ALA A 61 8.31 11.69 15.39
CA ALA A 61 7.97 11.09 16.68
C ALA A 61 9.19 10.42 17.31
N ASN A 62 9.35 10.59 18.62
CA ASN A 62 10.44 9.94 19.35
C ASN A 62 10.14 8.43 19.48
N ASN A 63 10.70 7.64 18.56
CA ASN A 63 10.49 6.21 18.43
C ASN A 63 11.65 5.36 19.01
N GLY A 64 12.64 5.98 19.65
CA GLY A 64 13.81 5.27 20.17
C GLY A 64 14.68 4.63 19.09
N GLY A 65 14.52 5.01 17.79
CA GLY A 65 15.28 4.47 16.66
C GLY A 65 14.66 3.26 15.98
N ALA A 66 13.48 2.79 16.41
CA ALA A 66 12.77 1.69 15.75
C ALA A 66 12.03 2.15 14.48
N SER A 67 12.04 1.34 13.43
CA SER A 67 11.28 1.62 12.19
C SER A 67 9.87 1.04 12.21
N GLY A 68 9.59 0.10 13.10
CA GLY A 68 8.31 -0.53 13.33
C GLY A 68 8.27 -1.22 14.68
N TYR A 69 7.12 -1.66 15.09
CA TYR A 69 6.91 -2.33 16.36
C TYR A 69 5.62 -3.15 16.36
N ALA A 70 5.65 -4.36 16.85
CA ALA A 70 4.50 -5.24 16.89
C ALA A 70 4.41 -6.08 18.15
N SER A 71 3.21 -6.51 18.49
CA SER A 71 2.97 -7.50 19.52
C SER A 71 2.74 -8.88 18.93
N THR A 72 3.51 -9.87 19.35
CA THR A 72 3.34 -11.27 18.91
C THR A 72 2.04 -11.92 19.38
N VAL A 73 1.34 -11.31 20.32
CA VAL A 73 0.17 -11.90 20.97
C VAL A 73 -1.09 -11.06 20.85
N SER A 74 -0.99 -9.74 20.60
CA SER A 74 -2.11 -8.81 20.77
C SER A 74 -2.66 -8.19 19.49
N LYS A 75 -2.16 -8.57 18.31
CA LYS A 75 -2.64 -8.12 16.99
C LYS A 75 -2.55 -6.61 16.73
N GLN A 76 -1.62 -5.90 17.39
CA GLN A 76 -1.36 -4.49 17.16
C GLN A 76 0.07 -4.29 16.72
N SER A 77 0.27 -3.35 15.83
CA SER A 77 1.58 -2.95 15.34
C SER A 77 1.57 -1.48 14.91
N TRP A 78 2.74 -0.88 14.82
CA TRP A 78 2.89 0.42 14.18
C TRP A 78 4.15 0.45 13.32
N VAL A 79 4.16 1.35 12.35
CA VAL A 79 5.29 1.59 11.45
C VAL A 79 5.54 3.08 11.38
N GLN A 80 6.81 3.51 11.52
CA GLN A 80 7.19 4.89 11.33
C GLN A 80 7.29 5.22 9.84
N LEU A 81 6.65 6.31 9.44
CA LEU A 81 6.81 6.85 8.10
C LEU A 81 8.22 7.46 7.93
N PRO A 82 8.82 7.44 6.74
CA PRO A 82 10.15 8.02 6.53
C PRO A 82 10.10 9.55 6.55
N ASP A 83 11.16 10.16 7.09
CA ASP A 83 11.30 11.61 7.30
C ASP A 83 11.34 12.43 5.99
N HIS A 84 11.79 11.82 4.91
CA HIS A 84 11.80 12.39 3.58
C HIS A 84 11.42 11.31 2.57
N LEU A 85 10.24 11.42 2.00
CA LEU A 85 10.03 10.90 0.66
C LEU A 85 10.85 11.80 -0.25
N PRO A 86 11.96 11.32 -0.88
CA PRO A 86 12.63 12.11 -1.89
C PRO A 86 11.60 12.46 -2.95
N ASN A 87 11.45 13.71 -3.25
CA ASN A 87 10.48 14.17 -4.24
C ASN A 87 11.20 14.44 -5.56
N PRO A 88 10.85 13.75 -6.67
CA PRO A 88 9.99 12.57 -6.68
C PRO A 88 10.73 11.34 -6.15
N ALA A 89 10.08 10.58 -5.34
CA ALA A 89 10.57 9.24 -5.02
C ALA A 89 10.74 8.48 -6.34
N PRO A 90 11.88 7.84 -6.60
CA PRO A 90 11.95 6.88 -7.69
C PRO A 90 10.84 5.84 -7.40
N PRO A 91 9.96 5.53 -8.36
CA PRO A 91 8.72 4.80 -8.12
C PRO A 91 8.88 3.39 -7.56
N ALA A 92 10.10 2.95 -7.26
CA ALA A 92 10.38 1.57 -6.92
C ALA A 92 11.07 1.35 -5.55
N TRP A 93 11.52 2.37 -4.82
CA TRP A 93 12.46 2.09 -3.73
C TRP A 93 11.92 2.30 -2.30
N ASN A 94 11.13 3.30 -2.05
CA ASN A 94 10.71 3.62 -0.68
C ASN A 94 9.44 2.86 -0.28
N SER A 95 8.51 2.66 -1.19
CA SER A 95 7.32 1.83 -0.95
C SER A 95 7.64 0.35 -0.66
N ILE A 96 8.79 -0.16 -1.12
CA ILE A 96 9.22 -1.53 -0.87
C ILE A 96 9.74 -1.69 0.56
N ARG A 97 10.46 -0.69 1.09
CA ARG A 97 11.02 -0.77 2.45
C ARG A 97 9.92 -0.68 3.50
N GLU A 98 9.04 0.30 3.39
CA GLU A 98 7.92 0.47 4.34
C GLU A 98 6.96 -0.71 4.25
N GLY A 99 6.64 -1.18 3.04
CA GLY A 99 5.85 -2.39 2.84
C GLY A 99 6.50 -3.64 3.43
N SER A 100 7.84 -3.73 3.40
CA SER A 100 8.59 -4.83 4.03
C SER A 100 8.55 -4.75 5.55
N VAL A 101 8.74 -3.57 6.15
CA VAL A 101 8.60 -3.35 7.59
C VAL A 101 7.18 -3.64 8.02
N MET A 102 6.18 -3.11 7.32
CA MET A 102 4.77 -3.40 7.60
C MET A 102 4.45 -4.90 7.55
N ALA A 103 4.95 -5.62 6.56
CA ALA A 103 4.76 -7.07 6.46
C ALA A 103 5.44 -7.82 7.61
N GLN A 104 6.61 -7.37 8.05
CA GLN A 104 7.34 -7.91 9.19
C GLN A 104 6.57 -7.72 10.49
N GLU A 105 6.12 -6.50 10.78
CA GLU A 105 5.32 -6.19 11.97
C GLU A 105 4.01 -6.98 12.02
N LEU A 106 3.32 -7.11 10.88
CA LEU A 106 2.14 -7.96 10.79
C LEU A 106 2.46 -9.44 11.03
N ALA A 107 3.60 -9.94 10.54
CA ALA A 107 3.99 -11.33 10.75
C ALA A 107 4.34 -11.62 12.22
N HIS A 108 4.87 -10.63 12.96
CA HIS A 108 5.02 -10.72 14.42
C HIS A 108 3.67 -10.91 15.10
N ASN A 109 2.63 -10.20 14.69
CA ASN A 109 1.27 -10.41 15.21
C ASN A 109 0.74 -11.84 14.98
N TYR A 110 1.33 -12.59 14.05
CA TYR A 110 1.05 -14.02 13.83
C TYR A 110 2.09 -14.94 14.48
N GLY A 111 2.87 -14.42 15.44
CA GLY A 111 3.84 -15.19 16.22
C GLY A 111 5.11 -15.56 15.46
N ARG A 112 5.47 -14.84 14.39
CA ARG A 112 6.74 -15.04 13.70
C ARG A 112 7.85 -14.26 14.41
N LYS A 113 9.00 -14.91 14.61
CA LYS A 113 10.21 -14.30 15.17
C LYS A 113 11.16 -13.89 14.07
N HIS A 114 12.15 -13.06 14.42
CA HIS A 114 13.19 -12.69 13.48
C HIS A 114 14.01 -13.86 12.98
N ILE A 115 14.51 -13.74 11.75
CA ILE A 115 15.45 -14.69 11.15
C ILE A 115 16.85 -14.08 11.17
N ASN A 116 17.84 -14.89 11.53
CA ASN A 116 19.22 -14.45 11.73
C ASN A 116 19.87 -13.93 10.45
N CYS A 117 19.68 -12.64 10.16
CA CYS A 117 20.37 -11.90 9.12
C CYS A 117 20.25 -10.39 9.38
N GLY A 118 21.37 -9.65 9.39
CA GLY A 118 21.39 -8.24 9.74
C GLY A 118 21.37 -7.93 11.24
N SER A 119 21.67 -8.94 12.08
CA SER A 119 21.76 -8.83 13.55
C SER A 119 20.44 -8.41 14.24
N PRO A 120 19.29 -9.02 13.93
CA PRO A 120 18.07 -8.78 14.68
C PRO A 120 18.12 -9.45 16.05
N ASP A 121 17.35 -8.90 16.99
CA ASP A 121 17.08 -9.53 18.28
C ASP A 121 15.98 -10.61 18.15
N ASN A 122 15.73 -11.37 19.20
CA ASN A 122 14.71 -12.41 19.29
C ASN A 122 14.65 -13.37 18.08
N VAL A 123 15.82 -13.94 17.73
CA VAL A 123 15.97 -14.81 16.56
C VAL A 123 15.25 -16.15 16.75
N ASP A 124 14.56 -16.62 15.71
CA ASP A 124 13.97 -17.96 15.68
C ASP A 124 15.04 -19.05 15.57
N ALA A 125 15.34 -19.71 16.69
CA ALA A 125 16.29 -20.81 16.74
C ALA A 125 15.86 -22.06 15.94
N ASN A 126 14.60 -22.15 15.52
CA ASN A 126 14.06 -23.27 14.75
C ASN A 126 14.10 -23.03 13.23
N TYR A 127 14.60 -21.88 12.78
CA TYR A 127 14.72 -21.60 11.35
C TYR A 127 15.64 -22.62 10.67
N PRO A 128 15.16 -23.37 9.68
CA PRO A 128 15.87 -24.56 9.19
C PRO A 128 16.95 -24.26 8.14
N TYR A 129 17.09 -23.01 7.70
CA TYR A 129 17.99 -22.62 6.61
C TYR A 129 19.20 -21.84 7.12
N PRO A 130 20.29 -21.75 6.30
CA PRO A 130 21.42 -20.91 6.65
C PRO A 130 21.02 -19.44 6.84
N PRO A 131 21.75 -18.68 7.68
CA PRO A 131 21.55 -17.25 7.81
C PRO A 131 21.50 -16.53 6.45
N CYS A 132 20.62 -15.54 6.30
CA CYS A 132 20.45 -14.77 5.07
C CYS A 132 20.02 -15.58 3.83
N GLN A 133 19.37 -16.72 4.01
CA GLN A 133 18.85 -17.53 2.90
C GLN A 133 17.39 -17.92 3.16
N ILE A 134 16.58 -18.01 2.10
CA ILE A 134 15.17 -18.44 2.20
C ILE A 134 14.99 -19.96 2.05
N ALA A 135 16.02 -20.69 1.62
CA ALA A 135 16.06 -22.15 1.54
C ALA A 135 17.51 -22.66 1.45
N ASN A 136 17.70 -23.96 1.62
CA ASN A 136 18.97 -24.61 1.34
C ASN A 136 19.27 -24.57 -0.17
N THR A 137 20.56 -24.55 -0.54
CA THR A 137 20.99 -24.69 -1.93
C THR A 137 21.18 -26.17 -2.29
N GLY A 138 20.76 -26.56 -3.52
CA GLY A 138 20.93 -27.92 -4.03
C GLY A 138 19.72 -28.43 -4.83
N ALA A 139 19.68 -29.71 -5.15
CA ALA A 139 18.64 -30.30 -6.00
C ALA A 139 17.23 -30.29 -5.42
N THR A 140 17.09 -30.03 -4.13
CA THR A 140 15.80 -29.93 -3.40
C THR A 140 15.53 -28.50 -2.90
N SER A 141 16.16 -27.49 -3.49
CA SER A 141 15.99 -26.10 -3.09
C SER A 141 14.59 -25.61 -3.42
N TYR A 142 14.02 -24.82 -2.50
CA TYR A 142 12.82 -24.03 -2.79
C TYR A 142 13.26 -22.68 -3.32
N TYR A 143 12.72 -22.29 -4.46
CA TYR A 143 12.89 -20.96 -5.02
C TYR A 143 11.66 -20.12 -4.68
N GLY A 144 11.86 -18.86 -4.34
CA GLY A 144 10.79 -17.88 -4.37
C GLY A 144 10.36 -17.63 -5.82
N PHE A 145 9.17 -17.10 -6.02
CA PHE A 145 8.70 -16.70 -7.35
C PHE A 145 8.06 -15.33 -7.28
N ASP A 146 8.66 -14.39 -7.98
CA ASP A 146 8.11 -13.04 -8.11
C ASP A 146 7.07 -13.02 -9.22
N GLY A 147 5.80 -12.95 -8.86
CA GLY A 147 4.69 -12.91 -9.80
C GLY A 147 4.61 -11.62 -10.63
N ALA A 148 5.25 -10.55 -10.19
CA ALA A 148 5.26 -9.29 -10.92
C ALA A 148 6.33 -9.29 -12.04
N THR A 149 7.50 -9.83 -11.75
CA THR A 149 8.60 -9.94 -12.72
C THR A 149 8.64 -11.28 -13.44
N LEU A 150 7.85 -12.26 -12.97
CA LEU A 150 7.84 -13.67 -13.42
C LEU A 150 9.23 -14.34 -13.30
N GLN A 151 10.03 -13.90 -12.32
CA GLN A 151 11.38 -14.41 -12.13
C GLN A 151 11.47 -15.31 -10.90
N PRO A 152 12.26 -16.40 -10.96
CA PRO A 152 12.59 -17.18 -9.78
C PRO A 152 13.52 -16.39 -8.87
N ILE A 153 13.23 -16.41 -7.58
CA ILE A 153 14.06 -15.77 -6.55
C ILE A 153 15.01 -16.81 -5.97
N ARG A 154 16.30 -16.57 -6.12
CA ARG A 154 17.33 -17.49 -5.67
C ARG A 154 17.43 -17.53 -4.15
N PRO A 155 17.43 -18.73 -3.55
CA PRO A 155 17.45 -18.88 -2.11
C PRO A 155 18.75 -18.42 -1.43
N ASP A 156 19.87 -18.47 -2.14
CA ASP A 156 21.21 -18.12 -1.65
C ASP A 156 21.53 -16.61 -1.80
N ALA A 157 20.68 -15.86 -2.47
CA ALA A 157 20.85 -14.44 -2.71
C ALA A 157 19.75 -13.56 -2.08
N THR A 158 18.88 -14.17 -1.26
CA THR A 158 17.70 -13.50 -0.73
C THR A 158 17.44 -14.01 0.69
N ALA A 159 17.30 -13.10 1.65
CA ALA A 159 16.98 -13.42 3.02
C ALA A 159 15.45 -13.50 3.23
N ASP A 160 15.03 -14.09 4.35
CA ASP A 160 13.63 -14.05 4.77
C ASP A 160 13.24 -12.61 5.17
N PHE A 161 12.01 -12.18 4.87
CA PHE A 161 11.55 -10.82 5.19
C PHE A 161 11.43 -10.57 6.70
N MET A 162 11.41 -11.61 7.53
CA MET A 162 11.53 -11.51 8.98
C MET A 162 12.97 -11.22 9.46
N SER A 163 13.87 -10.77 8.60
CA SER A 163 15.24 -10.38 8.90
C SER A 163 15.50 -8.91 8.61
N TYR A 164 16.62 -8.38 9.09
CA TYR A 164 17.05 -6.99 8.83
C TYR A 164 17.92 -6.87 7.57
N ALA A 165 17.67 -7.72 6.58
CA ALA A 165 18.41 -7.72 5.32
C ALA A 165 17.76 -6.82 4.27
N GLY A 166 18.59 -6.15 3.46
CA GLY A 166 18.11 -5.22 2.43
C GLY A 166 17.44 -5.87 1.20
N ARG A 167 17.58 -7.20 1.00
CA ARG A 167 16.90 -7.95 -0.05
C ARG A 167 16.24 -9.17 0.56
N SER A 168 14.91 -9.13 0.63
CA SER A 168 14.12 -10.12 1.35
C SER A 168 12.98 -10.69 0.51
N TRP A 169 12.59 -11.91 0.84
CA TRP A 169 11.41 -12.61 0.33
C TRP A 169 10.87 -13.51 1.45
N VAL A 170 9.74 -14.18 1.23
CA VAL A 170 9.20 -15.12 2.21
C VAL A 170 9.79 -16.52 2.00
N SER A 171 10.36 -17.13 3.07
CA SER A 171 10.71 -18.55 3.05
C SER A 171 9.47 -19.42 3.16
N ASP A 172 9.56 -20.69 2.74
CA ASP A 172 8.47 -21.66 2.95
C ASP A 172 8.22 -21.92 4.43
N TYR A 173 9.24 -21.83 5.28
CA TYR A 173 9.13 -21.93 6.73
C TYR A 173 8.24 -20.81 7.30
N THR A 174 8.55 -19.57 7.00
CA THR A 174 7.75 -18.41 7.44
C THR A 174 6.35 -18.45 6.84
N TRP A 175 6.23 -18.76 5.54
CA TRP A 175 4.94 -18.90 4.86
C TRP A 175 4.04 -19.95 5.52
N ARG A 176 4.56 -21.16 5.77
CA ARG A 176 3.79 -22.23 6.45
C ARG A 176 3.38 -21.83 7.85
N GLY A 177 4.26 -21.13 8.57
CA GLY A 177 3.96 -20.60 9.89
C GLY A 177 2.79 -19.61 9.87
N LEU A 178 2.80 -18.65 8.93
CA LEU A 178 1.70 -17.71 8.72
C LEU A 178 0.40 -18.44 8.33
N MET A 179 0.46 -19.33 7.35
CA MET A 179 -0.71 -20.10 6.91
C MET A 179 -1.31 -20.94 8.02
N ASN A 180 -0.49 -21.58 8.85
CA ASN A 180 -0.97 -22.32 10.00
C ASN A 180 -1.68 -21.41 11.01
N SER A 181 -1.17 -20.20 11.24
CA SER A 181 -1.81 -19.22 12.11
C SER A 181 -3.15 -18.74 11.56
N PHE A 182 -3.26 -18.49 10.26
CA PHE A 182 -4.53 -18.16 9.59
C PHE A 182 -5.57 -19.26 9.74
N PHE A 183 -5.19 -20.53 9.52
CA PHE A 183 -6.13 -21.65 9.63
C PHE A 183 -6.53 -21.99 11.07
N VAL A 184 -5.69 -21.71 12.05
CA VAL A 184 -6.03 -21.92 13.48
C VAL A 184 -6.99 -20.83 13.95
N ALA A 185 -6.77 -19.57 13.55
CA ALA A 185 -7.65 -18.45 13.89
C ALA A 185 -9.09 -18.68 13.37
N SER A 186 -9.24 -19.21 12.16
CA SER A 186 -10.55 -19.50 11.56
C SER A 186 -11.29 -20.72 12.18
N ARG A 187 -10.61 -21.54 12.99
CA ARG A 187 -11.23 -22.70 13.65
C ARG A 187 -11.76 -22.43 15.05
N ASN A 188 -11.35 -21.34 15.67
CA ASN A 188 -11.85 -20.93 16.98
C ASN A 188 -13.14 -20.13 16.83
N ALA A 189 -14.18 -20.75 16.26
CA ALA A 189 -15.53 -20.21 16.28
C ALA A 189 -15.96 -19.96 17.74
N ILE A 190 -16.32 -18.73 18.02
CA ILE A 190 -16.73 -18.21 19.33
C ILE A 190 -17.84 -19.07 19.90
N ALA A 191 -17.58 -19.69 21.05
CA ALA A 191 -18.67 -20.33 21.83
C ALA A 191 -19.66 -19.22 22.29
N PRO A 192 -20.99 -19.47 22.28
CA PRO A 192 -21.95 -18.47 22.69
C PRO A 192 -21.68 -18.03 24.13
N ALA A 193 -21.61 -16.71 24.32
CA ALA A 193 -21.36 -16.09 25.61
C ALA A 193 -22.42 -16.53 26.65
N THR A 194 -21.95 -16.91 27.83
CA THR A 194 -22.82 -17.06 28.99
C THR A 194 -23.41 -15.69 29.35
N THR A 195 -24.70 -15.66 29.65
CA THR A 195 -25.41 -14.45 30.08
C THR A 195 -24.96 -14.05 31.49
N ASP A 196 -23.83 -13.33 31.57
CA ASP A 196 -23.48 -12.64 32.82
C ASP A 196 -24.33 -11.39 32.97
N VAL A 197 -25.03 -11.27 34.09
CA VAL A 197 -25.91 -10.15 34.43
C VAL A 197 -25.23 -9.38 35.57
N GLY A 198 -24.63 -8.21 35.24
CA GLY A 198 -23.97 -7.36 36.23
C GLY A 198 -22.96 -6.40 35.59
N ASP A 199 -22.43 -5.51 36.42
CA ASP A 199 -21.32 -4.65 36.02
C ASP A 199 -19.98 -5.39 36.15
N ASN A 200 -19.01 -4.98 35.34
CA ASN A 200 -17.65 -5.46 35.41
C ASN A 200 -16.67 -4.29 35.40
N VAL A 201 -15.58 -4.43 36.13
CA VAL A 201 -14.43 -3.53 36.11
C VAL A 201 -13.48 -4.00 35.00
N PHE A 202 -13.25 -3.15 34.04
CA PHE A 202 -12.20 -3.31 33.04
C PHE A 202 -11.03 -2.39 33.40
N VAL A 203 -9.83 -2.94 33.55
CA VAL A 203 -8.60 -2.20 33.80
C VAL A 203 -7.58 -2.60 32.74
N ALA A 204 -6.88 -1.63 32.20
CA ALA A 204 -5.86 -1.86 31.20
C ALA A 204 -4.70 -0.87 31.37
N GLY A 205 -3.49 -1.30 30.95
CA GLY A 205 -2.32 -0.45 31.03
C GLY A 205 -1.07 -1.15 30.49
N LEU A 206 0.08 -0.61 30.83
CA LEU A 206 1.36 -1.13 30.41
C LEU A 206 2.36 -1.16 31.57
N VAL A 207 3.34 -2.05 31.49
CA VAL A 207 4.43 -2.18 32.45
C VAL A 207 5.77 -2.32 31.69
N ASP A 208 6.83 -1.75 32.24
CA ASP A 208 8.24 -2.00 31.89
C ASP A 208 8.81 -2.95 32.95
N MET A 209 8.94 -4.21 32.57
CA MET A 209 9.33 -5.30 33.45
C MET A 209 10.81 -5.19 33.88
N ALA A 210 11.67 -4.66 33.01
CA ALA A 210 13.09 -4.49 33.31
C ALA A 210 13.31 -3.40 34.38
N ASN A 211 12.55 -2.31 34.33
CA ASN A 211 12.71 -1.16 35.19
C ASN A 211 11.70 -1.08 36.35
N ASN A 212 10.80 -2.06 36.48
CA ASN A 212 9.70 -2.11 37.44
C ASN A 212 8.88 -0.80 37.43
N ARG A 213 8.47 -0.35 36.27
CA ARG A 213 7.63 0.83 36.02
C ARG A 213 6.33 0.40 35.34
N GLY A 214 5.34 1.28 35.34
CA GLY A 214 4.10 1.02 34.64
C GLY A 214 3.07 2.10 34.90
N GLU A 215 1.98 2.05 34.13
CA GLU A 215 0.85 2.94 34.33
C GLU A 215 -0.47 2.23 34.08
N ILE A 216 -1.50 2.62 34.80
CA ILE A 216 -2.90 2.27 34.57
C ILE A 216 -3.42 3.25 33.51
N ALA A 217 -3.52 2.80 32.25
CA ALA A 217 -3.93 3.66 31.14
C ALA A 217 -5.43 3.92 31.11
N GLN A 218 -6.25 2.95 31.53
CA GLN A 218 -7.70 3.09 31.57
C GLN A 218 -8.35 2.19 32.59
N THR A 219 -9.38 2.71 33.27
CA THR A 219 -10.29 1.92 34.09
C THR A 219 -11.72 2.33 33.76
N LEU A 220 -12.61 1.34 33.58
CA LEU A 220 -14.02 1.53 33.29
C LEU A 220 -14.86 0.53 34.09
N VAL A 221 -15.95 0.99 34.61
CA VAL A 221 -17.01 0.11 35.17
C VAL A 221 -18.15 0.06 34.16
N LEU A 222 -18.34 -1.10 33.55
CA LEU A 222 -19.24 -1.28 32.41
C LEU A 222 -20.26 -2.39 32.66
N PRO A 223 -21.54 -2.21 32.24
CA PRO A 223 -22.50 -3.33 32.18
C PRO A 223 -21.90 -4.48 31.33
N ALA A 224 -22.14 -5.71 31.75
CA ALA A 224 -21.62 -6.90 31.04
C ALA A 224 -22.01 -6.90 29.54
N ALA A 225 -23.19 -6.37 29.20
CA ALA A 225 -23.62 -6.24 27.80
C ALA A 225 -22.80 -5.23 26.98
N SER A 226 -22.11 -4.30 27.64
CA SER A 226 -21.27 -3.28 26.99
C SER A 226 -19.82 -3.70 26.80
N ILE A 227 -19.46 -4.91 27.20
CA ILE A 227 -18.09 -5.45 27.07
C ILE A 227 -18.02 -6.43 25.90
N PRO A 228 -17.10 -6.24 24.95
CA PRO A 228 -16.97 -7.12 23.80
C PRO A 228 -16.75 -8.59 24.18
N PRO A 229 -17.34 -9.56 23.46
CA PRO A 229 -17.13 -10.98 23.72
C PRO A 229 -15.65 -11.40 23.69
N ALA A 230 -14.85 -10.77 22.82
CA ALA A 230 -13.41 -11.02 22.72
C ALA A 230 -12.66 -10.64 24.00
N THR A 231 -13.02 -9.54 24.66
CA THR A 231 -12.42 -9.12 25.94
C THR A 231 -12.75 -10.10 27.05
N ARG A 232 -13.96 -10.66 27.06
CA ARG A 232 -14.39 -11.69 28.05
C ARG A 232 -13.64 -13.01 27.87
N GLN A 233 -13.33 -13.40 26.62
CA GLN A 233 -12.56 -14.60 26.31
C GLN A 233 -11.09 -14.51 26.75
N LEU A 234 -10.47 -13.35 26.58
CA LEU A 234 -9.11 -13.09 27.03
C LEU A 234 -9.01 -13.29 28.56
N ALA A 235 -9.97 -12.78 29.32
CA ALA A 235 -10.00 -12.97 30.76
C ALA A 235 -10.06 -14.46 31.17
N ALA A 236 -10.76 -15.29 30.41
CA ALA A 236 -10.88 -16.73 30.69
C ALA A 236 -9.64 -17.55 30.31
N VAL A 237 -8.89 -17.12 29.27
CA VAL A 237 -7.66 -17.80 28.81
C VAL A 237 -6.45 -17.37 29.63
N GLN A 238 -6.42 -16.16 30.16
CA GLN A 238 -5.32 -15.58 30.93
C GLN A 238 -4.95 -16.32 32.22
N ALA A 239 -5.86 -17.09 32.80
CA ALA A 239 -5.59 -17.85 34.01
C ALA A 239 -4.59 -19.00 33.83
N ALA A 240 -4.11 -19.30 32.60
CA ALA A 240 -3.40 -20.51 32.26
C ALA A 240 -1.99 -20.33 31.63
N SER A 241 -1.45 -19.12 31.39
CA SER A 241 -0.16 -18.94 30.72
C SER A 241 0.97 -18.51 31.66
N PRO A 242 2.11 -19.23 31.72
CA PRO A 242 3.32 -18.84 32.45
C PRO A 242 4.16 -17.84 31.63
N ASN A 243 4.97 -17.01 32.31
CA ASN A 243 5.88 -16.01 31.75
C ASN A 243 6.84 -16.58 30.67
N HIS A 244 7.13 -15.76 29.65
CA HIS A 244 7.72 -16.19 28.36
C HIS A 244 9.24 -16.51 28.41
N ASP A 245 10.04 -16.00 29.35
CA ASP A 245 11.52 -16.10 29.24
C ASP A 245 12.30 -16.60 30.47
N GLY A 246 11.62 -16.99 31.54
CA GLY A 246 12.27 -17.63 32.71
C GLY A 246 13.16 -16.70 33.54
N ALA A 247 13.22 -15.39 33.30
CA ALA A 247 13.89 -14.44 34.16
C ALA A 247 13.04 -14.09 35.38
N PRO A 248 13.62 -13.82 36.56
CA PRO A 248 12.89 -13.47 37.76
C PRO A 248 12.46 -11.99 37.73
N HIS A 249 11.45 -11.68 36.95
CA HIS A 249 10.81 -10.33 37.00
C HIS A 249 9.93 -10.21 38.25
N ALA A 250 9.66 -8.97 38.67
CA ALA A 250 8.69 -8.75 39.73
C ALA A 250 7.29 -9.19 39.26
N VAL A 251 6.53 -9.76 40.20
CA VAL A 251 5.11 -10.09 39.94
C VAL A 251 4.32 -8.79 39.95
N PHE A 252 3.72 -8.43 38.80
CA PHE A 252 2.87 -7.24 38.72
C PHE A 252 1.48 -7.54 39.23
N LYS A 253 0.94 -6.61 40.03
CA LYS A 253 -0.36 -6.75 40.69
C LYS A 253 -1.20 -5.49 40.57
N LEU A 254 -2.50 -5.65 40.51
CA LEU A 254 -3.47 -4.59 40.71
C LEU A 254 -4.08 -4.73 42.11
N ARG A 255 -4.16 -3.62 42.85
CA ARG A 255 -4.74 -3.55 44.19
C ARG A 255 -5.76 -2.44 44.26
N LEU A 256 -6.96 -2.72 44.76
CA LEU A 256 -8.01 -1.74 45.01
C LEU A 256 -8.20 -1.55 46.52
N LEU A 257 -8.24 -0.32 46.98
CA LEU A 257 -8.35 0.05 48.37
C LEU A 257 -9.62 0.84 48.60
N ASP A 258 -10.19 0.68 49.81
CA ASP A 258 -11.28 1.53 50.34
C ASP A 258 -10.74 2.89 50.85
N PRO A 259 -11.60 3.86 51.24
CA PRO A 259 -11.22 5.16 51.79
C PRO A 259 -10.37 5.11 53.09
N VAL A 260 -10.33 4.00 53.80
CA VAL A 260 -9.53 3.82 55.03
C VAL A 260 -8.27 2.99 54.76
N GLY A 261 -8.00 2.64 53.49
CA GLY A 261 -6.81 1.90 53.08
C GLY A 261 -6.89 0.39 53.20
N THR A 262 -8.09 -0.18 53.39
CA THR A 262 -8.30 -1.63 53.40
C THR A 262 -8.26 -2.19 51.98
N VAL A 263 -7.55 -3.29 51.77
CA VAL A 263 -7.54 -3.96 50.48
C VAL A 263 -8.88 -4.63 50.21
N LEU A 264 -9.58 -4.16 49.18
CA LEU A 264 -10.82 -4.73 48.67
C LEU A 264 -10.56 -5.87 47.70
N VAL A 265 -9.58 -5.68 46.79
CA VAL A 265 -9.17 -6.66 45.79
C VAL A 265 -7.67 -6.54 45.59
N GLU A 266 -7.01 -7.68 45.48
CA GLU A 266 -5.64 -7.79 44.95
C GLU A 266 -5.59 -8.91 43.90
N ARG A 267 -5.05 -8.60 42.70
CA ARG A 267 -5.00 -9.52 41.57
C ARG A 267 -3.61 -9.50 40.94
N ILE A 268 -3.11 -10.68 40.57
CA ILE A 268 -1.90 -10.80 39.78
C ILE A 268 -2.29 -10.55 38.32
N LEU A 269 -1.56 -9.68 37.68
CA LEU A 269 -1.80 -9.31 36.27
C LEU A 269 -1.20 -10.35 35.33
N THR A 270 -1.91 -10.63 34.26
CA THR A 270 -1.37 -11.34 33.10
C THR A 270 -0.79 -10.31 32.14
N LEU A 271 0.47 -10.52 31.77
CA LEU A 271 1.22 -9.59 30.93
C LEU A 271 1.28 -10.12 29.49
N PHE A 272 1.19 -9.20 28.53
CA PHE A 272 1.35 -9.45 27.10
C PHE A 272 2.61 -8.74 26.63
N PRO A 273 3.77 -9.42 26.60
CA PRO A 273 5.02 -8.82 26.16
C PRO A 273 4.89 -8.26 24.75
N LEU A 274 5.56 -7.14 24.50
CA LEU A 274 5.75 -6.57 23.17
C LEU A 274 7.10 -7.10 22.68
N ASP A 275 7.11 -7.70 21.47
CA ASP A 275 8.32 -8.21 20.84
C ASP A 275 8.83 -7.17 19.82
N ASP A 276 9.93 -6.65 20.02
CA ASP A 276 10.94 -6.02 19.19
C ASP A 276 11.73 -4.99 20.03
N HIS A 277 12.84 -5.45 20.60
CA HIS A 277 13.61 -4.62 21.52
C HIS A 277 14.97 -4.28 20.93
N THR A 278 15.14 -3.03 20.52
CA THR A 278 16.43 -2.41 20.33
C THR A 278 16.93 -1.74 21.60
N ASP A 279 16.10 -1.71 22.68
CA ASP A 279 16.37 -0.98 23.92
C ASP A 279 16.31 -1.90 25.15
N GLU A 280 16.90 -1.44 26.26
CA GLU A 280 16.92 -2.10 27.57
C GLU A 280 15.55 -2.16 28.28
N SER A 281 14.44 -1.84 27.62
CA SER A 281 13.08 -1.85 28.18
C SER A 281 12.32 -3.11 27.78
N ASP A 282 11.81 -3.82 28.77
CA ASP A 282 11.02 -5.05 28.60
C ASP A 282 9.55 -4.72 28.88
N VAL A 283 8.85 -4.16 27.87
CA VAL A 283 7.51 -3.62 27.99
C VAL A 283 6.46 -4.68 27.72
N ALA A 284 5.40 -4.70 28.53
CA ALA A 284 4.24 -5.55 28.34
C ALA A 284 2.94 -4.77 28.57
N LEU A 285 1.91 -5.12 27.79
CA LEU A 285 0.54 -4.68 28.05
C LEU A 285 -0.12 -5.58 29.09
N PHE A 286 -1.09 -5.05 29.80
CA PHE A 286 -1.98 -5.84 30.64
C PHE A 286 -3.42 -5.37 30.51
N ASN A 287 -4.38 -6.28 30.63
CA ASN A 287 -5.75 -6.01 30.96
C ASN A 287 -6.27 -7.02 31.99
N ASP A 288 -7.28 -6.61 32.72
CA ASP A 288 -8.02 -7.49 33.61
C ASP A 288 -9.51 -7.10 33.61
N LEU A 289 -10.36 -8.10 33.73
CA LEU A 289 -11.81 -7.95 33.76
C LEU A 289 -12.37 -8.76 34.92
N PHE A 290 -13.05 -8.10 35.85
CA PHE A 290 -13.56 -8.73 37.05
C PHE A 290 -14.82 -8.03 37.59
N ALA A 291 -15.58 -8.72 38.44
CA ALA A 291 -16.73 -8.13 39.08
C ALA A 291 -16.30 -7.02 40.06
N PRO A 292 -17.06 -5.89 40.16
CA PRO A 292 -16.76 -4.84 41.12
C PRO A 292 -16.69 -5.38 42.54
N PRO A 293 -15.75 -4.93 43.38
CA PRO A 293 -15.67 -5.34 44.78
C PRO A 293 -16.87 -4.79 45.57
N VAL A 294 -17.16 -5.46 46.65
CA VAL A 294 -18.15 -4.93 47.61
C VAL A 294 -17.45 -3.86 48.46
N GLY A 295 -17.91 -2.62 48.32
CA GLY A 295 -17.33 -1.47 49.01
C GLY A 295 -16.99 -0.33 48.06
N GLN A 296 -16.75 0.86 48.59
CA GLN A 296 -16.32 2.00 47.80
C GLN A 296 -14.81 1.92 47.50
N VAL A 297 -14.48 1.96 46.25
CA VAL A 297 -13.07 2.02 45.79
C VAL A 297 -12.62 3.50 45.89
N ALA A 298 -11.50 3.75 46.59
CA ALA A 298 -10.94 5.07 46.73
C ALA A 298 -9.54 5.17 46.06
N THR A 299 -8.87 4.03 45.86
CA THR A 299 -7.53 4.01 45.26
C THR A 299 -7.31 2.72 44.47
N LEU A 300 -6.82 2.84 43.28
CA LEU A 300 -6.25 1.75 42.47
C LEU A 300 -4.73 1.89 42.50
N GLN A 301 -4.03 0.80 42.73
CA GLN A 301 -2.57 0.75 42.76
C GLN A 301 -2.07 -0.32 41.80
N LEU A 302 -1.11 0.05 40.96
CA LEU A 302 -0.28 -0.90 40.21
C LEU A 302 0.99 -1.16 41.00
N LEU A 303 1.34 -2.42 41.21
CA LEU A 303 2.50 -2.82 41.99
C LEU A 303 3.45 -3.70 41.20
N ALA A 304 4.76 -3.48 41.39
CA ALA A 304 5.82 -4.41 41.01
C ALA A 304 6.33 -5.08 42.31
N GLY A 305 6.01 -6.37 42.50
CA GLY A 305 6.14 -7.03 43.78
C GLY A 305 5.23 -6.42 44.83
N ASP A 306 5.83 -5.78 45.85
CA ASP A 306 5.08 -5.03 46.90
C ASP A 306 5.28 -3.53 46.79
N THR A 307 6.03 -3.06 45.77
CA THR A 307 6.29 -1.63 45.53
C THR A 307 5.19 -1.06 44.66
N VAL A 308 4.53 0.00 45.11
CA VAL A 308 3.55 0.76 44.29
C VAL A 308 4.32 1.54 43.25
N ILE A 309 3.96 1.36 41.97
CA ILE A 309 4.61 1.99 40.82
C ILE A 309 3.68 3.00 40.11
N ASP A 310 2.35 2.84 40.29
CA ASP A 310 1.35 3.81 39.82
C ASP A 310 0.13 3.82 40.73
N THR A 311 -0.59 4.96 40.78
CA THR A 311 -1.76 5.13 41.64
C THR A 311 -2.77 6.02 40.95
N VAL A 312 -4.00 5.52 40.83
CA VAL A 312 -5.19 6.26 40.40
C VAL A 312 -6.09 6.43 41.61
N SER A 313 -6.51 7.67 41.89
CA SER A 313 -7.44 8.00 43.00
C SER A 313 -8.71 8.57 42.39
N PRO A 314 -9.70 7.74 42.09
CA PRO A 314 -10.99 8.19 41.57
C PRO A 314 -11.76 8.97 42.65
N GLY A 315 -12.67 9.81 42.19
CA GLY A 315 -13.60 10.49 43.04
C GLY A 315 -14.61 9.54 43.67
N ILE A 316 -15.46 10.09 44.55
CA ILE A 316 -16.54 9.32 45.21
C ILE A 316 -17.86 9.37 44.46
N HIS A 317 -18.03 10.31 43.53
CA HIS A 317 -19.22 10.48 42.72
C HIS A 317 -19.01 9.93 41.30
N THR A 318 -20.09 9.50 40.69
CA THR A 318 -20.08 9.10 39.29
C THR A 318 -20.25 10.34 38.40
N PRO A 319 -19.48 10.50 37.34
CA PRO A 319 -19.64 11.61 36.39
C PRO A 319 -21.05 11.69 35.82
N ALA A 320 -21.45 12.89 35.39
CA ALA A 320 -22.67 13.11 34.60
C ALA A 320 -22.25 13.47 33.16
N ILE A 321 -22.90 12.87 32.15
CA ILE A 321 -22.60 13.07 30.75
C ILE A 321 -23.85 13.17 29.88
N ALA A 322 -23.85 14.08 28.90
CA ALA A 322 -24.89 14.20 27.89
C ALA A 322 -24.32 14.48 26.51
N VAL A 323 -24.63 13.62 25.54
CA VAL A 323 -24.21 13.79 24.14
C VAL A 323 -25.22 14.73 23.45
N GLN A 324 -24.73 15.81 22.85
CA GLN A 324 -25.50 16.87 22.23
C GLN A 324 -25.53 16.82 20.71
N GLN A 325 -24.43 16.35 20.08
CA GLN A 325 -24.31 16.15 18.66
C GLN A 325 -23.80 14.74 18.36
N PRO A 326 -24.30 14.13 17.26
CA PRO A 326 -25.26 14.59 16.27
C PRO A 326 -26.69 14.74 16.82
N THR A 327 -27.48 15.67 16.20
CA THR A 327 -28.90 15.86 16.56
C THR A 327 -29.76 14.76 15.96
N VAL A 328 -30.96 14.56 16.55
CA VAL A 328 -31.94 13.58 16.08
C VAL A 328 -32.24 13.77 14.58
N GLY A 329 -32.21 12.68 13.83
CA GLY A 329 -32.52 12.66 12.39
C GLY A 329 -31.52 13.38 11.48
N ALA A 330 -30.37 13.83 11.99
CA ALA A 330 -29.33 14.41 11.16
C ALA A 330 -28.87 13.40 10.09
N LEU A 331 -28.67 13.87 8.85
CA LEU A 331 -28.02 13.11 7.78
C LEU A 331 -26.60 13.62 7.63
N ILE A 332 -25.63 12.79 7.98
CA ILE A 332 -24.22 13.13 8.00
C ILE A 332 -23.55 12.49 6.77
N ASP A 333 -22.76 13.28 6.08
CA ASP A 333 -21.90 12.83 5.00
C ASP A 333 -20.41 12.94 5.42
N SER A 334 -19.95 14.16 5.68
CA SER A 334 -18.64 14.51 6.23
C SER A 334 -18.65 16.03 6.52
N PRO A 335 -18.02 16.53 7.58
CA PRO A 335 -17.44 15.82 8.73
C PRO A 335 -18.48 15.31 9.73
N LEU A 336 -18.10 14.33 10.58
CA LEU A 336 -18.89 13.92 11.74
C LEU A 336 -18.42 14.71 12.96
N ALA A 337 -19.22 15.67 13.40
CA ALA A 337 -18.97 16.43 14.62
C ALA A 337 -19.73 15.80 15.80
N ILE A 338 -19.00 15.41 16.84
CA ILE A 338 -19.53 14.83 18.06
C ILE A 338 -19.32 15.84 19.19
N GLN A 339 -20.37 16.20 19.92
CA GLN A 339 -20.28 17.13 21.06
C GLN A 339 -20.99 16.56 22.26
N TRP A 340 -20.39 16.75 23.43
CA TRP A 340 -20.95 16.33 24.70
C TRP A 340 -20.60 17.30 25.84
N THR A 341 -21.43 17.31 26.87
CA THR A 341 -21.11 17.94 28.14
C THR A 341 -20.90 16.88 29.19
N ALA A 342 -19.92 17.09 30.04
CA ALA A 342 -19.69 16.23 31.20
C ALA A 342 -19.33 17.08 32.42
N SER A 343 -19.68 16.57 33.61
CA SER A 343 -19.32 17.19 34.87
C SER A 343 -19.18 16.12 35.95
N ASP A 344 -18.30 16.38 36.91
CA ASP A 344 -18.15 15.58 38.10
C ASP A 344 -18.31 16.49 39.33
N PRO A 345 -18.99 16.07 40.38
CA PRO A 345 -19.08 16.80 41.62
C PRO A 345 -17.76 16.88 42.40
N ASP A 346 -16.81 15.96 42.12
CA ASP A 346 -15.51 15.90 42.78
C ASP A 346 -14.57 16.95 42.18
N ALA A 347 -14.04 17.88 42.96
CA ALA A 347 -13.53 19.17 42.51
C ALA A 347 -12.23 19.14 41.69
N ASP A 348 -11.50 18.03 41.70
CA ASP A 348 -10.17 17.90 41.05
C ASP A 348 -10.11 16.78 40.01
N ASP A 349 -11.24 16.17 39.64
CA ASP A 349 -11.26 15.02 38.78
C ASP A 349 -11.13 15.40 37.29
N ARG A 350 -10.04 14.94 36.66
CA ARG A 350 -9.90 14.99 35.22
C ARG A 350 -10.65 13.81 34.60
N LEU A 351 -11.75 14.10 33.92
CA LEU A 351 -12.50 13.08 33.21
C LEU A 351 -11.72 12.67 31.94
N LEU A 352 -11.68 11.35 31.69
CA LEU A 352 -11.22 10.75 30.44
C LEU A 352 -12.41 10.19 29.68
N PHE A 353 -12.45 10.48 28.38
CA PHE A 353 -13.56 10.06 27.53
C PHE A 353 -13.13 8.98 26.54
N THR A 354 -14.02 7.98 26.36
CA THR A 354 -13.98 7.03 25.24
C THR A 354 -15.20 7.28 24.36
N VAL A 355 -14.98 7.53 23.08
CA VAL A 355 -16.05 7.83 22.11
C VAL A 355 -16.23 6.65 21.17
N GLN A 356 -17.49 6.22 21.00
CA GLN A 356 -17.83 5.06 20.17
C GLN A 356 -18.97 5.39 19.21
N TYR A 357 -18.96 4.77 18.05
CA TYR A 357 -19.96 4.84 16.99
C TYR A 357 -20.67 3.49 16.83
N SER A 358 -21.94 3.52 16.58
CA SER A 358 -22.76 2.38 16.18
C SER A 358 -23.53 2.73 14.91
N HIS A 359 -23.57 1.83 13.93
CA HIS A 359 -24.38 1.99 12.72
C HIS A 359 -25.73 1.25 12.81
N ASP A 360 -25.89 0.37 13.78
CA ASP A 360 -26.96 -0.64 13.91
C ASP A 360 -27.82 -0.49 15.16
N SER A 361 -28.09 0.73 15.60
CA SER A 361 -28.89 1.06 16.78
C SER A 361 -28.32 0.55 18.12
N GLY A 362 -27.01 0.41 18.22
CA GLY A 362 -26.30 0.02 19.42
C GLY A 362 -26.10 -1.49 19.58
N ALA A 363 -26.38 -2.29 18.56
CA ALA A 363 -26.09 -3.72 18.59
C ALA A 363 -24.58 -3.97 18.53
N SER A 364 -23.85 -3.16 17.73
CA SER A 364 -22.40 -3.13 17.69
C SER A 364 -21.85 -1.73 17.99
N TRP A 365 -20.62 -1.63 18.49
CA TRP A 365 -19.96 -0.38 18.81
C TRP A 365 -18.51 -0.37 18.35
N HIS A 366 -18.19 0.67 17.61
CA HIS A 366 -16.86 0.93 17.06
C HIS A 366 -16.20 2.09 17.82
N THR A 367 -15.00 1.87 18.36
CA THR A 367 -14.31 2.88 19.17
C THR A 367 -13.58 3.89 18.30
N LEU A 368 -14.04 5.14 18.32
CA LEU A 368 -13.47 6.26 17.56
C LEU A 368 -12.26 6.87 18.28
N ALA A 369 -12.37 7.04 19.60
CA ALA A 369 -11.30 7.60 20.40
C ALA A 369 -11.30 7.02 21.82
N VAL A 370 -10.12 6.96 22.44
CA VAL A 370 -9.91 6.56 23.84
C VAL A 370 -9.08 7.61 24.57
N ASN A 371 -9.26 7.70 25.88
CA ASN A 371 -8.46 8.56 26.76
C ASN A 371 -8.44 10.05 26.39
N LEU A 372 -9.50 10.55 25.74
CA LEU A 372 -9.62 11.99 25.48
C LEU A 372 -9.79 12.73 26.81
N PRO A 373 -8.91 13.70 27.17
CA PRO A 373 -9.03 14.44 28.40
C PRO A 373 -10.19 15.45 28.34
N SER A 374 -10.77 15.73 29.51
CA SER A 374 -11.72 16.83 29.64
C SER A 374 -11.04 18.18 29.36
N THR A 375 -11.75 19.03 28.64
CA THR A 375 -11.30 20.41 28.35
C THR A 375 -11.80 21.37 29.45
N PRO A 376 -11.13 22.53 29.63
CA PRO A 376 -11.66 23.55 30.54
C PRO A 376 -13.02 24.11 30.11
N ASN A 377 -13.42 23.92 28.88
CA ASN A 377 -14.74 24.24 28.33
C ASN A 377 -15.74 23.17 28.78
N PRO A 378 -16.94 23.51 29.24
CA PRO A 378 -17.94 22.52 29.58
C PRO A 378 -18.43 21.68 28.41
N VAL A 379 -18.18 22.12 27.15
CA VAL A 379 -18.49 21.37 25.92
C VAL A 379 -17.23 20.75 25.41
N ASN A 380 -17.18 19.44 25.41
CA ASN A 380 -16.11 18.64 24.77
C ASN A 380 -16.55 18.28 23.36
N GLN A 381 -15.59 18.09 22.46
CA GLN A 381 -15.87 17.73 21.08
C GLN A 381 -14.82 16.81 20.47
N LEU A 382 -15.27 15.99 19.53
CA LEU A 382 -14.47 15.23 18.59
C LEU A 382 -15.00 15.48 17.19
N VAL A 383 -14.15 15.86 16.24
CA VAL A 383 -14.55 16.07 14.85
C VAL A 383 -13.74 15.13 13.98
N LEU A 384 -14.42 14.20 13.32
CA LEU A 384 -13.84 13.36 12.29
C LEU A 384 -14.06 14.05 10.95
N ASN A 385 -12.99 14.61 10.39
CA ASN A 385 -13.03 15.32 9.11
C ASN A 385 -13.27 14.37 7.94
N ASP A 386 -12.75 13.16 8.05
CA ASP A 386 -12.99 12.05 7.13
C ASP A 386 -13.69 10.91 7.86
N VAL A 387 -14.79 10.47 7.33
CA VAL A 387 -15.59 9.34 7.83
C VAL A 387 -15.73 8.24 6.75
N GLY A 388 -14.87 8.30 5.71
CA GLY A 388 -14.88 7.37 4.58
C GLY A 388 -14.79 5.91 4.99
N SER A 389 -14.08 5.64 6.09
CA SER A 389 -13.90 4.29 6.63
C SER A 389 -14.94 3.86 7.66
N LEU A 390 -15.86 4.75 8.07
CA LEU A 390 -16.94 4.36 8.96
C LEU A 390 -18.08 3.74 8.15
N HIS A 391 -18.56 2.60 8.61
CA HIS A 391 -19.75 1.96 8.07
C HIS A 391 -20.94 2.94 8.08
N GLY A 392 -21.56 3.16 6.94
CA GLY A 392 -22.80 3.92 6.85
C GLY A 392 -23.94 3.25 7.64
N SER A 393 -25.01 3.96 7.86
CA SER A 393 -26.11 3.46 8.66
C SER A 393 -27.42 3.39 7.89
N GLY A 394 -28.34 2.57 8.37
CA GLY A 394 -29.75 2.69 8.00
C GLY A 394 -30.32 4.05 8.46
N ALA A 395 -31.51 4.39 7.97
CA ALA A 395 -32.17 5.63 8.35
C ALA A 395 -32.40 5.70 9.88
N ASN A 396 -31.74 6.65 10.54
CA ASN A 396 -31.82 6.86 12.00
C ASN A 396 -31.38 5.63 12.83
N THR A 397 -30.39 4.85 12.35
CA THR A 397 -29.82 3.74 13.13
C THR A 397 -28.44 4.03 13.69
N ALA A 398 -27.80 5.12 13.26
CA ALA A 398 -26.52 5.55 13.81
C ALA A 398 -26.68 6.14 15.22
N LEU A 399 -25.73 5.79 16.09
CA LEU A 399 -25.61 6.32 17.45
C LEU A 399 -24.16 6.65 17.78
N ILE A 400 -23.97 7.66 18.63
CA ILE A 400 -22.71 7.93 19.33
C ILE A 400 -22.89 7.57 20.79
N ARG A 401 -21.91 6.86 21.35
CA ARG A 401 -21.81 6.61 22.78
C ARG A 401 -20.51 7.23 23.31
N VAL A 402 -20.58 7.98 24.39
CA VAL A 402 -19.44 8.54 25.08
C VAL A 402 -19.43 8.00 26.51
N LEU A 403 -18.30 7.40 26.90
CA LEU A 403 -18.02 6.95 28.23
C LEU A 403 -17.17 7.99 28.92
N ALA A 404 -17.55 8.46 30.08
CA ALA A 404 -16.77 9.38 30.91
C ALA A 404 -16.32 8.65 32.18
N SER A 405 -15.00 8.62 32.42
CA SER A 405 -14.40 8.01 33.61
C SER A 405 -13.57 9.03 34.39
N ASP A 406 -13.68 8.99 35.72
CA ASP A 406 -12.86 9.71 36.68
C ASP A 406 -11.58 8.92 37.07
N GLY A 407 -11.37 7.77 36.46
CA GLY A 407 -10.34 6.80 36.81
C GLY A 407 -10.87 5.48 37.41
N TYR A 408 -12.17 5.41 37.70
CA TYR A 408 -12.91 4.21 38.11
C TYR A 408 -14.39 4.31 37.81
N ASN A 409 -15.08 5.31 38.41
CA ASN A 409 -16.54 5.47 38.18
C ASN A 409 -16.77 5.88 36.72
N THR A 410 -17.74 5.25 36.08
CA THR A 410 -17.98 5.46 34.64
C THR A 410 -19.43 5.81 34.39
N ALA A 411 -19.66 6.89 33.65
CA ALA A 411 -20.97 7.25 33.11
C ALA A 411 -21.01 7.03 31.60
N ILE A 412 -22.19 6.69 31.09
CA ILE A 412 -22.43 6.44 29.67
C ILE A 412 -23.49 7.42 29.17
N GLY A 413 -23.13 8.24 28.19
CA GLY A 413 -24.04 9.09 27.43
C GLY A 413 -24.24 8.57 26.02
N VAL A 414 -25.46 8.53 25.50
CA VAL A 414 -25.77 8.10 24.13
C VAL A 414 -26.47 9.24 23.39
N SER A 415 -26.11 9.47 22.15
CA SER A 415 -26.73 10.48 21.29
C SER A 415 -28.19 10.12 20.94
N GLN A 416 -28.91 11.09 20.40
CA GLN A 416 -30.10 10.80 19.62
C GLN A 416 -29.73 10.09 18.32
N PRO A 417 -30.63 9.26 17.73
CA PRO A 417 -30.37 8.54 16.51
C PRO A 417 -30.26 9.49 15.30
N PHE A 418 -29.27 9.19 14.43
CA PHE A 418 -29.01 9.93 13.20
C PHE A 418 -28.73 8.95 12.03
N THR A 419 -28.38 9.47 10.87
CA THR A 419 -28.03 8.68 9.70
C THR A 419 -26.64 9.06 9.22
N LEU A 420 -25.74 8.08 9.06
CA LEU A 420 -24.48 8.23 8.34
C LEU A 420 -24.67 7.65 6.94
N LYS A 421 -24.31 8.41 5.90
CA LYS A 421 -24.45 7.94 4.51
C LYS A 421 -23.58 6.73 4.22
N ASN A 422 -24.10 5.85 3.35
CA ASN A 422 -23.32 4.77 2.73
C ASN A 422 -22.11 5.31 1.98
N ARG A 423 -21.00 4.62 2.04
CA ARG A 423 -19.73 5.00 1.42
C ARG A 423 -19.58 4.39 0.03
N PRO A 424 -18.92 5.07 -0.89
CA PRO A 424 -18.57 4.46 -2.16
C PRO A 424 -17.32 3.56 -1.99
N PRO A 425 -17.19 2.50 -2.79
CA PRO A 425 -16.02 1.63 -2.74
C PRO A 425 -14.73 2.35 -3.16
N GLU A 426 -13.59 1.88 -2.64
CA GLU A 426 -12.25 2.41 -2.92
C GLU A 426 -11.42 1.40 -3.73
N PRO A 427 -11.43 1.48 -5.08
CA PRO A 427 -10.63 0.60 -5.91
C PRO A 427 -9.17 1.04 -6.02
N VAL A 428 -8.26 0.07 -5.98
CA VAL A 428 -6.81 0.25 -6.16
C VAL A 428 -6.29 -0.72 -7.21
N ILE A 429 -5.48 -0.22 -8.15
CA ILE A 429 -4.76 -1.03 -9.14
C ILE A 429 -3.33 -1.22 -8.65
N PHE A 430 -2.87 -2.47 -8.56
CA PHE A 430 -1.50 -2.84 -8.17
C PHE A 430 -0.61 -3.07 -9.39
N THR A 431 -1.15 -3.76 -10.41
CA THR A 431 -0.49 -3.98 -11.70
C THR A 431 -1.48 -3.79 -12.86
N PRO A 432 -1.02 -3.21 -13.99
CA PRO A 432 0.28 -2.58 -14.19
C PRO A 432 0.43 -1.30 -13.35
N GLY A 433 1.69 -0.94 -13.05
CA GLY A 433 2.01 0.31 -12.36
C GLY A 433 1.80 1.54 -13.27
N ALA A 434 1.65 2.72 -12.65
CA ALA A 434 1.50 3.97 -13.42
C ALA A 434 2.77 4.27 -14.24
N GLY A 435 2.62 4.38 -15.57
CA GLY A 435 3.71 4.62 -16.51
C GLY A 435 4.61 3.40 -16.75
N GLU A 436 4.24 2.22 -16.26
CA GLU A 436 5.01 0.99 -16.47
C GLU A 436 5.20 0.67 -17.94
N THR A 437 6.36 0.11 -18.27
CA THR A 437 6.69 -0.31 -19.62
C THR A 437 6.84 -1.81 -19.66
N LEU A 438 6.05 -2.48 -20.49
CA LEU A 438 5.98 -3.93 -20.63
C LEU A 438 6.35 -4.35 -22.06
N ALA A 439 7.01 -5.50 -22.23
CA ALA A 439 7.29 -6.04 -23.55
C ALA A 439 6.05 -6.67 -24.18
N ALA A 440 5.90 -6.52 -25.50
CA ALA A 440 4.87 -7.21 -26.28
C ALA A 440 5.07 -8.73 -26.21
N GLY A 441 3.96 -9.48 -26.18
CA GLY A 441 3.94 -10.93 -26.22
C GLY A 441 3.38 -11.57 -24.96
N PRO A 442 3.97 -11.40 -23.77
CA PRO A 442 3.38 -11.89 -22.54
C PRO A 442 2.00 -11.30 -22.27
N ALA A 443 1.14 -12.08 -21.62
CA ALA A 443 -0.13 -11.53 -21.13
C ALA A 443 0.14 -10.49 -20.05
N VAL A 444 -0.54 -9.34 -20.13
CA VAL A 444 -0.49 -8.31 -19.10
C VAL A 444 -1.39 -8.75 -17.95
N VAL A 445 -0.83 -8.90 -16.78
CA VAL A 445 -1.57 -9.23 -15.57
C VAL A 445 -2.14 -7.94 -15.00
N LEU A 446 -3.47 -7.87 -14.91
CA LEU A 446 -4.20 -6.83 -14.21
C LEU A 446 -4.46 -7.35 -12.80
N GLN A 447 -3.97 -6.64 -11.79
CA GLN A 447 -4.21 -6.98 -10.39
C GLN A 447 -4.67 -5.75 -9.64
N GLY A 448 -5.75 -5.90 -8.90
CA GLY A 448 -6.31 -4.84 -8.09
C GLY A 448 -7.27 -5.36 -7.05
N SER A 449 -7.71 -4.46 -6.20
CA SER A 449 -8.70 -4.74 -5.18
C SER A 449 -9.60 -3.53 -4.98
N ALA A 450 -10.69 -3.73 -4.28
CA ALA A 450 -11.46 -2.63 -3.73
C ALA A 450 -11.95 -3.01 -2.34
N THR A 451 -12.04 -2.01 -1.48
CA THR A 451 -12.68 -2.11 -0.18
C THR A 451 -13.87 -1.17 -0.12
N ASP A 452 -14.81 -1.53 0.69
CA ASP A 452 -16.01 -0.75 0.97
C ASP A 452 -16.27 -0.79 2.47
N ALA A 453 -16.70 0.32 3.05
CA ALA A 453 -16.90 0.39 4.49
C ALA A 453 -18.05 -0.49 4.98
N GLU A 454 -19.05 -0.73 4.13
CA GLU A 454 -20.24 -1.52 4.41
C GLU A 454 -20.10 -2.99 3.99
N ASP A 455 -19.44 -3.22 2.84
CA ASP A 455 -19.36 -4.55 2.20
C ASP A 455 -18.00 -5.22 2.41
N GLY A 456 -17.02 -4.50 3.00
CA GLY A 456 -15.66 -5.01 3.20
C GLY A 456 -14.87 -5.15 1.91
N GLY A 457 -14.15 -6.26 1.74
CA GLY A 457 -13.36 -6.54 0.55
C GLY A 457 -14.20 -7.01 -0.62
N LEU A 458 -14.25 -6.22 -1.71
CA LEU A 458 -15.00 -6.57 -2.91
C LEU A 458 -14.25 -7.58 -3.78
N ALA A 459 -14.98 -8.51 -4.39
CA ALA A 459 -14.40 -9.58 -5.20
C ALA A 459 -15.31 -9.99 -6.39
N GLY A 460 -14.78 -10.81 -7.29
CA GLY A 460 -15.53 -11.42 -8.38
C GLY A 460 -16.18 -10.39 -9.31
N ALA A 461 -17.49 -10.46 -9.50
CA ALA A 461 -18.24 -9.60 -10.42
C ALA A 461 -18.37 -8.13 -9.94
N ALA A 462 -18.09 -7.85 -8.67
CA ALA A 462 -18.05 -6.51 -8.13
C ALA A 462 -16.84 -5.71 -8.65
N LEU A 463 -15.78 -6.38 -9.09
CA LEU A 463 -14.58 -5.81 -9.68
C LEU A 463 -14.57 -6.05 -11.19
N ARG A 464 -14.60 -4.97 -11.98
CA ARG A 464 -14.69 -5.04 -13.46
C ARG A 464 -13.53 -4.30 -14.09
N TRP A 465 -12.79 -5.00 -14.92
CA TRP A 465 -11.64 -4.47 -15.65
C TRP A 465 -12.03 -4.02 -17.06
N GLN A 466 -11.44 -2.92 -17.48
CA GLN A 466 -11.45 -2.45 -18.85
C GLN A 466 -10.03 -2.12 -19.30
N ILE A 467 -9.74 -2.35 -20.57
CA ILE A 467 -8.53 -1.85 -21.26
C ILE A 467 -9.02 -0.98 -22.43
N ASP A 468 -8.52 0.24 -22.49
CA ASP A 468 -8.86 1.23 -23.53
C ASP A 468 -10.37 1.39 -23.70
N ASN A 469 -11.10 1.44 -22.59
CA ASN A 469 -12.57 1.50 -22.50
C ASN A 469 -13.30 0.24 -23.02
N SER A 470 -12.59 -0.83 -23.34
CA SER A 470 -13.19 -2.11 -23.72
C SER A 470 -13.21 -3.07 -22.55
N ALA A 471 -14.31 -3.79 -22.34
CA ALA A 471 -14.42 -4.77 -21.26
C ALA A 471 -13.33 -5.85 -21.40
N ALA A 472 -12.57 -6.06 -20.34
CA ALA A 472 -11.50 -7.05 -20.31
C ALA A 472 -11.88 -8.28 -19.46
N GLY A 473 -12.33 -8.10 -18.20
CA GLY A 473 -12.66 -9.19 -17.31
C GLY A 473 -13.15 -8.74 -15.94
N ASN A 474 -13.20 -9.67 -15.00
CA ASN A 474 -13.68 -9.45 -13.64
C ASN A 474 -12.75 -10.10 -12.61
N GLY A 475 -12.79 -9.61 -11.37
CA GLY A 475 -12.07 -10.18 -10.22
C GLY A 475 -10.77 -9.44 -9.87
N ASN A 476 -10.11 -9.93 -8.83
CA ASN A 476 -8.90 -9.30 -8.29
C ASN A 476 -7.68 -9.46 -9.19
N VAL A 477 -7.65 -10.52 -9.99
CA VAL A 477 -6.56 -10.81 -10.95
C VAL A 477 -7.17 -11.23 -12.26
N PHE A 478 -6.71 -10.63 -13.34
CA PHE A 478 -7.12 -10.95 -14.70
C PHE A 478 -5.93 -10.78 -15.66
N ALA A 479 -5.78 -11.65 -16.63
CA ALA A 479 -4.72 -11.58 -17.64
C ALA A 479 -5.28 -11.19 -19.00
N VAL A 480 -4.69 -10.17 -19.64
CA VAL A 480 -5.05 -9.71 -20.99
C VAL A 480 -3.90 -10.02 -21.95
N ALA A 481 -4.16 -10.77 -22.98
CA ALA A 481 -3.19 -11.08 -24.02
C ALA A 481 -3.43 -10.26 -25.30
N GLY A 482 -2.40 -10.19 -26.15
CA GLY A 482 -2.49 -9.64 -27.50
C GLY A 482 -2.63 -8.12 -27.58
N LEU A 483 -2.26 -7.38 -26.54
CA LEU A 483 -2.22 -5.91 -26.60
C LEU A 483 -1.21 -5.45 -27.66
N ALA A 484 -1.60 -4.45 -28.45
CA ALA A 484 -0.73 -3.82 -29.42
C ALA A 484 0.38 -3.01 -28.72
N THR A 485 1.44 -2.68 -29.43
CA THR A 485 2.42 -1.71 -28.92
C THR A 485 1.82 -0.31 -28.85
N GLY A 486 2.14 0.43 -27.81
CA GLY A 486 1.61 1.78 -27.56
C GLY A 486 1.19 1.99 -26.11
N VAL A 487 0.58 3.12 -25.87
CA VAL A 487 0.04 3.45 -24.54
C VAL A 487 -1.35 2.86 -24.40
N HIS A 488 -1.56 2.17 -23.28
CA HIS A 488 -2.82 1.58 -22.88
C HIS A 488 -3.29 2.14 -21.55
N THR A 489 -4.60 2.09 -21.31
CA THR A 489 -5.20 2.47 -20.03
C THR A 489 -5.96 1.29 -19.46
N ALA A 490 -5.54 0.84 -18.28
CA ALA A 490 -6.33 -0.11 -17.48
C ALA A 490 -7.25 0.66 -16.55
N ALA A 491 -8.50 0.26 -16.46
CA ALA A 491 -9.50 0.79 -15.55
C ALA A 491 -10.10 -0.33 -14.71
N LEU A 492 -10.18 -0.11 -13.39
CA LEU A 492 -10.86 -0.99 -12.45
C LEU A 492 -12.08 -0.27 -11.89
N ALA A 493 -13.26 -0.76 -12.22
CA ALA A 493 -14.52 -0.30 -11.65
C ALA A 493 -14.93 -1.25 -10.53
N ALA A 494 -15.13 -0.72 -9.33
CA ALA A 494 -15.66 -1.43 -8.18
C ALA A 494 -17.11 -1.01 -7.94
N MET A 495 -17.97 -1.97 -7.64
CA MET A 495 -19.40 -1.74 -7.38
C MET A 495 -19.77 -2.38 -6.03
N ASP A 496 -20.32 -1.57 -5.12
CA ASP A 496 -20.85 -2.01 -3.84
C ASP A 496 -22.23 -2.70 -3.96
N ALA A 497 -22.72 -3.24 -2.85
CA ALA A 497 -24.05 -3.87 -2.78
C ALA A 497 -25.19 -2.87 -3.00
N ASN A 498 -24.95 -1.56 -2.76
CA ASN A 498 -25.91 -0.48 -2.97
C ASN A 498 -25.85 0.09 -4.41
N SER A 499 -25.04 -0.53 -5.29
CA SER A 499 -24.86 -0.16 -6.69
C SER A 499 -24.15 1.19 -6.90
N GLN A 500 -23.39 1.67 -5.92
CA GLN A 500 -22.43 2.76 -6.14
C GLN A 500 -21.22 2.20 -6.90
N VAL A 501 -20.70 2.97 -7.84
CA VAL A 501 -19.57 2.55 -8.68
C VAL A 501 -18.49 3.61 -8.63
N VAL A 502 -17.28 3.19 -8.30
CA VAL A 502 -16.07 4.01 -8.41
C VAL A 502 -15.10 3.33 -9.36
N THR A 503 -14.43 4.13 -10.18
CA THR A 503 -13.45 3.63 -11.16
C THR A 503 -12.12 4.33 -10.94
N THR A 504 -11.05 3.55 -10.81
CA THR A 504 -9.67 4.04 -10.85
C THR A 504 -9.00 3.62 -12.15
N THR A 505 -8.01 4.38 -12.61
CA THR A 505 -7.33 4.12 -13.89
C THR A 505 -5.83 4.25 -13.76
N VAL A 506 -5.10 3.49 -14.57
CA VAL A 506 -3.66 3.57 -14.71
C VAL A 506 -3.28 3.47 -16.18
N SER A 507 -2.30 4.26 -16.62
CA SER A 507 -1.73 4.16 -17.96
C SER A 507 -0.40 3.42 -17.92
N PHE A 508 -0.16 2.56 -18.91
CA PHE A 508 1.07 1.79 -19.11
C PHE A 508 1.41 1.73 -20.59
N THR A 509 2.62 1.29 -20.94
CA THR A 509 3.07 1.24 -22.35
C THR A 509 3.53 -0.16 -22.72
N ILE A 510 3.04 -0.70 -23.83
CA ILE A 510 3.57 -1.90 -24.44
C ILE A 510 4.62 -1.50 -25.48
N VAL A 511 5.85 -2.02 -25.33
CA VAL A 511 6.94 -1.81 -26.30
C VAL A 511 7.24 -3.11 -27.04
N PRO A 512 7.83 -3.05 -28.25
CA PRO A 512 8.25 -4.25 -28.97
C PRO A 512 9.21 -5.10 -28.16
N LEU A 513 9.10 -6.43 -28.27
CA LEU A 513 10.09 -7.35 -27.71
C LEU A 513 11.44 -7.11 -28.42
N ASN A 514 12.46 -6.71 -27.69
CA ASN A 514 13.78 -6.48 -28.26
C ASN A 514 14.48 -7.81 -28.54
N ILE A 515 14.96 -8.04 -29.77
CA ILE A 515 15.78 -9.21 -30.14
C ILE A 515 17.25 -8.80 -30.08
N PRO A 516 18.01 -9.29 -29.07
CA PRO A 516 19.36 -8.83 -28.81
C PRO A 516 20.33 -9.31 -29.90
N LEU A 517 21.41 -8.53 -30.12
CA LEU A 517 22.53 -8.91 -30.97
C LEU A 517 23.50 -9.80 -30.18
N ALA A 518 23.90 -10.90 -30.77
CA ALA A 518 24.87 -11.82 -30.19
C ALA A 518 25.82 -12.38 -31.28
N THR A 519 26.95 -12.93 -30.85
CA THR A 519 27.96 -13.53 -31.70
C THR A 519 28.27 -14.93 -31.16
N THR A 520 28.84 -15.80 -31.92
CA THR A 520 29.25 -17.15 -31.47
C THR A 520 28.11 -18.15 -31.45
N PHE A 521 27.83 -18.74 -32.61
CA PHE A 521 26.82 -19.77 -32.77
C PHE A 521 27.38 -20.93 -33.60
N THR A 522 26.96 -22.13 -33.24
CA THR A 522 27.15 -23.34 -33.98
C THR A 522 25.80 -23.98 -34.26
N LEU A 523 25.44 -24.19 -35.53
CA LEU A 523 24.15 -24.79 -35.85
C LEU A 523 24.23 -26.31 -35.61
N ASP A 524 23.94 -26.78 -34.42
CA ASP A 524 24.04 -28.19 -34.02
C ASP A 524 22.78 -28.80 -33.40
N GLY A 525 21.74 -27.98 -33.22
CA GLY A 525 20.48 -28.36 -32.63
C GLY A 525 20.47 -28.34 -31.08
N VAL A 526 21.51 -27.81 -30.46
CA VAL A 526 21.66 -27.74 -28.99
C VAL A 526 21.83 -26.28 -28.55
N CYS A 527 20.95 -25.78 -27.66
CA CYS A 527 20.91 -24.37 -27.22
C CYS A 527 21.97 -24.02 -26.16
N THR A 528 23.19 -24.49 -26.27
CA THR A 528 24.27 -24.29 -25.27
C THR A 528 25.33 -23.28 -25.69
N ASP A 529 25.19 -22.67 -26.86
CA ASP A 529 26.12 -21.66 -27.35
C ASP A 529 26.09 -20.39 -26.48
N ASP A 530 27.28 -19.80 -26.29
CA ASP A 530 27.44 -18.54 -25.57
C ASP A 530 26.59 -17.40 -26.15
N GLY A 531 26.26 -17.45 -27.45
CA GLY A 531 25.36 -16.50 -28.10
C GLY A 531 23.95 -16.45 -27.50
N TYR A 532 23.47 -17.52 -26.90
CA TYR A 532 22.17 -17.54 -26.25
C TYR A 532 22.18 -17.00 -24.81
N ALA A 533 23.33 -16.67 -24.24
CA ALA A 533 23.41 -16.11 -22.88
C ALA A 533 22.67 -14.79 -22.74
N THR A 534 22.49 -14.02 -23.82
CA THR A 534 21.73 -12.76 -23.84
C THR A 534 20.34 -12.90 -24.45
N ALA A 535 19.94 -14.11 -24.82
CA ALA A 535 18.65 -14.36 -25.48
C ALA A 535 17.46 -14.04 -24.59
N ASN A 536 16.38 -13.60 -25.21
CA ASN A 536 15.07 -13.71 -24.58
C ASN A 536 14.66 -15.17 -24.52
N THR A 537 14.38 -15.68 -23.34
CA THR A 537 13.78 -17.01 -23.17
C THR A 537 12.26 -16.86 -23.12
N LEU A 538 11.61 -17.40 -24.13
CA LEU A 538 10.17 -17.34 -24.31
C LEU A 538 9.58 -18.73 -23.97
N VAL A 539 8.71 -18.78 -22.97
CA VAL A 539 8.07 -20.03 -22.57
C VAL A 539 6.85 -20.25 -23.42
N LEU A 540 6.75 -21.39 -24.11
CA LEU A 540 5.57 -21.78 -24.85
C LEU A 540 4.47 -22.22 -23.88
N LYS A 541 3.22 -22.21 -24.33
CA LYS A 541 2.09 -22.76 -23.56
C LYS A 541 2.47 -24.14 -23.00
N PRO A 542 2.33 -24.38 -21.68
CA PRO A 542 2.73 -25.64 -21.06
C PRO A 542 1.99 -26.84 -21.66
N TYR A 543 2.65 -27.99 -21.69
CA TYR A 543 2.05 -29.25 -22.07
C TYR A 543 1.00 -29.69 -21.02
N ASN A 544 0.10 -30.61 -21.40
CA ASN A 544 -0.97 -31.07 -20.52
C ASN A 544 -0.50 -31.78 -19.25
N ASN A 545 0.76 -32.23 -19.22
CA ASN A 545 1.41 -32.82 -18.04
C ASN A 545 2.15 -31.80 -17.17
N GLY A 546 2.13 -30.52 -17.55
CA GLY A 546 2.81 -29.43 -16.82
C GLY A 546 4.25 -29.16 -17.26
N ASP A 547 4.86 -30.00 -18.11
CA ASP A 547 6.17 -29.73 -18.67
C ASP A 547 6.14 -28.51 -19.59
N GLN A 548 7.29 -27.85 -19.78
CA GLN A 548 7.41 -26.64 -20.59
C GLN A 548 8.44 -26.78 -21.69
N ALA A 549 8.11 -26.24 -22.85
CA ALA A 549 9.08 -25.98 -23.92
C ALA A 549 9.45 -24.51 -23.89
N ASN A 550 10.71 -24.22 -24.19
CA ASN A 550 11.26 -22.88 -24.24
C ASN A 550 11.84 -22.57 -25.61
N ALA A 551 11.79 -21.31 -26.01
CA ALA A 551 12.48 -20.79 -27.17
C ALA A 551 13.43 -19.66 -26.77
N SER A 552 14.69 -19.74 -27.20
CA SER A 552 15.66 -18.66 -27.06
C SER A 552 15.82 -17.98 -28.41
N ILE A 553 15.64 -16.64 -28.47
CA ILE A 553 15.68 -15.87 -29.70
C ILE A 553 16.72 -14.75 -29.63
N VAL A 554 17.59 -14.68 -30.62
CA VAL A 554 18.67 -13.68 -30.76
C VAL A 554 18.93 -13.40 -32.23
N ARG A 555 19.68 -12.36 -32.54
CA ARG A 555 20.16 -12.10 -33.90
C ARG A 555 21.69 -12.02 -33.96
N SER A 556 22.26 -12.41 -35.10
CA SER A 556 23.66 -12.10 -35.46
C SER A 556 23.66 -11.04 -36.56
N ASP A 557 24.82 -10.69 -37.07
CA ASP A 557 24.90 -9.76 -38.21
C ASP A 557 24.16 -10.25 -39.47
N GLN A 558 24.02 -11.59 -39.63
CA GLN A 558 23.46 -12.18 -40.85
C GLN A 558 22.16 -12.93 -40.59
N TYR A 559 21.97 -13.53 -39.40
CA TYR A 559 20.90 -14.48 -39.19
C TYR A 559 20.10 -14.14 -37.93
N LEU A 560 18.77 -14.39 -38.00
CA LEU A 560 17.91 -14.56 -36.82
C LEU A 560 18.07 -16.00 -36.32
N TRP A 561 18.45 -16.19 -35.07
CA TRP A 561 18.66 -17.48 -34.43
C TRP A 561 17.53 -17.76 -33.43
N VAL A 562 16.95 -18.96 -33.53
CA VAL A 562 15.93 -19.43 -32.63
C VAL A 562 16.27 -20.84 -32.20
N CYS A 563 16.40 -21.07 -30.90
CA CYS A 563 16.63 -22.39 -30.36
C CYS A 563 15.55 -22.82 -29.41
N PHE A 564 14.94 -23.97 -29.69
CA PHE A 564 13.86 -24.56 -28.90
C PHE A 564 14.37 -25.72 -28.06
N THR A 565 13.94 -25.80 -26.80
CA THR A 565 14.30 -26.87 -25.85
C THR A 565 13.08 -27.42 -25.15
N GLY A 566 13.17 -28.65 -24.63
CA GLY A 566 12.10 -29.27 -23.88
C GLY A 566 10.91 -29.71 -24.75
N LEU A 567 11.12 -29.90 -26.06
CA LEU A 567 10.08 -30.31 -26.98
C LEU A 567 9.73 -31.78 -26.76
N GLN A 568 8.44 -32.10 -26.58
CA GLN A 568 7.93 -33.47 -26.47
C GLN A 568 7.74 -34.06 -27.87
N GLN A 569 8.05 -35.35 -28.01
CA GLN A 569 7.88 -36.06 -29.27
C GLN A 569 6.43 -36.23 -29.66
N GLY A 570 6.14 -36.35 -30.97
CA GLY A 570 4.86 -36.67 -31.50
C GLY A 570 4.44 -38.17 -31.28
N ALA A 571 3.19 -38.50 -31.57
CA ALA A 571 2.68 -39.86 -31.44
C ALA A 571 3.10 -40.75 -32.63
N THR A 572 3.51 -40.14 -33.73
CA THR A 572 3.91 -40.85 -34.98
C THR A 572 5.24 -40.26 -35.49
N THR A 573 5.93 -40.92 -36.41
CA THR A 573 7.17 -40.41 -37.03
C THR A 573 6.89 -40.10 -38.52
N PRO A 574 7.05 -38.86 -39.01
CA PRO A 574 7.31 -37.64 -38.26
C PRO A 574 6.08 -37.23 -37.39
N GLY A 575 6.28 -36.98 -36.13
CA GLY A 575 5.21 -36.82 -35.13
C GLY A 575 5.08 -35.45 -34.53
N ALA A 576 6.05 -34.56 -34.74
CA ALA A 576 6.01 -33.17 -34.25
C ALA A 576 6.78 -32.25 -35.15
N PHE A 577 6.46 -30.99 -35.14
CA PHE A 577 7.28 -29.92 -35.71
C PHE A 577 7.25 -28.69 -34.82
N VAL A 578 8.30 -27.89 -34.87
CA VAL A 578 8.42 -26.63 -34.16
C VAL A 578 8.80 -25.52 -35.14
N GLY A 579 8.50 -24.31 -34.84
CA GLY A 579 8.93 -23.20 -35.66
C GLY A 579 8.42 -21.83 -35.26
N ILE A 580 8.77 -20.90 -36.12
CA ILE A 580 8.52 -19.47 -35.98
C ILE A 580 7.68 -18.99 -37.17
N ARG A 581 6.74 -18.11 -36.87
CA ARG A 581 6.00 -17.34 -37.88
C ARG A 581 6.34 -15.87 -37.72
N ILE A 582 6.52 -15.21 -38.85
CA ILE A 582 6.97 -13.83 -38.94
C ILE A 582 6.03 -13.07 -39.89
N ASP A 583 5.38 -12.04 -39.39
CA ASP A 583 4.77 -10.95 -40.17
C ASP A 583 5.86 -9.92 -40.39
N SER A 584 6.45 -9.89 -41.62
CA SER A 584 7.70 -9.19 -41.88
C SER A 584 7.58 -7.68 -41.89
N ASN A 585 6.38 -7.13 -42.05
CA ASN A 585 6.12 -5.68 -42.02
C ASN A 585 5.30 -5.26 -40.79
N ASN A 586 4.94 -6.23 -39.91
CA ASN A 586 4.11 -6.03 -38.74
C ASN A 586 2.75 -5.36 -39.06
N SER A 587 2.14 -5.76 -40.16
CA SER A 587 0.84 -5.27 -40.60
C SER A 587 -0.29 -5.64 -39.62
N ARG A 588 -0.12 -6.75 -38.89
CA ARG A 588 -1.06 -7.28 -37.90
C ARG A 588 -2.44 -7.60 -38.50
N ASP A 589 -2.46 -8.13 -39.69
CA ASP A 589 -3.69 -8.56 -40.36
C ASP A 589 -4.39 -9.69 -39.61
N ALA A 590 -5.73 -9.77 -39.73
CA ALA A 590 -6.51 -10.82 -39.09
C ALA A 590 -6.34 -12.21 -39.73
N ALA A 591 -5.68 -12.27 -40.88
CA ALA A 591 -5.43 -13.50 -41.65
C ALA A 591 -4.06 -13.39 -42.31
N ALA A 592 -3.36 -14.51 -42.45
CA ALA A 592 -2.01 -14.54 -43.04
C ALA A 592 -2.04 -14.04 -44.49
N GLN A 593 -1.12 -13.13 -44.81
CA GLN A 593 -0.94 -12.47 -46.10
C GLN A 593 0.40 -12.87 -46.76
N GLY A 594 0.65 -12.35 -47.97
CA GLY A 594 1.85 -12.69 -48.74
C GLY A 594 3.18 -12.18 -48.16
N ASP A 595 3.16 -11.36 -47.15
CA ASP A 595 4.33 -10.85 -46.38
C ASP A 595 4.54 -11.60 -45.05
N ASP A 596 3.70 -12.61 -44.78
CA ASP A 596 3.79 -13.50 -43.64
C ASP A 596 4.48 -14.82 -44.01
N TYR A 597 5.42 -15.23 -43.18
CA TYR A 597 6.22 -16.43 -43.41
C TYR A 597 6.15 -17.39 -42.20
N ALA A 598 6.20 -18.71 -42.51
CA ALA A 598 6.36 -19.75 -41.50
C ALA A 598 7.68 -20.54 -41.80
N PHE A 599 8.53 -20.65 -40.83
CA PHE A 599 9.79 -21.39 -40.86
C PHE A 599 9.69 -22.55 -39.86
N LEU A 600 9.63 -23.78 -40.37
CA LEU A 600 9.30 -24.96 -39.59
C LEU A 600 10.40 -26.01 -39.72
N VAL A 601 10.62 -26.78 -38.65
CA VAL A 601 11.45 -27.96 -38.64
C VAL A 601 10.75 -29.13 -37.93
N GLY A 602 10.76 -30.30 -38.55
CA GLY A 602 10.24 -31.54 -37.98
C GLY A 602 11.23 -32.17 -36.98
N GLU A 603 10.74 -33.02 -36.08
CA GLU A 603 11.58 -33.80 -35.17
C GLU A 603 12.55 -34.73 -35.89
N ASP A 604 12.31 -35.02 -37.18
CA ASP A 604 13.18 -35.76 -38.10
C ASP A 604 14.26 -34.88 -38.79
N GLY A 605 14.23 -33.58 -38.57
CA GLY A 605 15.15 -32.62 -39.16
C GLY A 605 14.71 -32.04 -40.50
N ASP A 606 13.58 -32.46 -41.03
CA ASP A 606 13.04 -31.92 -42.28
C ASP A 606 12.61 -30.45 -42.08
N VAL A 607 13.05 -29.57 -42.97
CA VAL A 607 12.71 -28.13 -42.94
C VAL A 607 11.64 -27.81 -43.98
N ASN A 608 10.70 -26.94 -43.56
CA ASN A 608 9.69 -26.43 -44.44
C ASN A 608 9.53 -24.91 -44.27
N THR A 609 9.37 -24.19 -45.38
CA THR A 609 9.09 -22.75 -45.37
C THR A 609 7.83 -22.50 -46.18
N LEU A 610 6.89 -21.78 -45.56
CA LEU A 610 5.60 -21.44 -46.15
C LEU A 610 5.38 -19.93 -46.10
N GLN A 611 4.53 -19.45 -47.02
CA GLN A 611 4.11 -18.07 -47.16
C GLN A 611 2.58 -18.02 -47.10
N GLY A 612 2.05 -16.95 -46.56
CA GLY A 612 0.61 -16.72 -46.54
C GLY A 612 0.01 -16.57 -47.93
N ASP A 613 -1.24 -17.01 -48.08
CA ASP A 613 -1.93 -17.08 -49.36
C ASP A 613 -3.02 -16.03 -49.55
N ASP A 614 -3.01 -14.97 -48.71
CA ASP A 614 -4.04 -13.89 -48.67
C ASP A 614 -5.46 -14.41 -48.36
N ALA A 615 -5.62 -15.75 -48.24
CA ALA A 615 -6.85 -16.39 -47.79
C ALA A 615 -6.78 -16.83 -46.31
N GLY A 616 -5.68 -16.51 -45.64
CA GLY A 616 -5.45 -16.79 -44.24
C GLY A 616 -4.79 -18.14 -43.95
N ASN A 617 -4.14 -18.76 -44.93
CA ASN A 617 -3.42 -20.01 -44.72
C ASN A 617 -1.96 -19.86 -45.10
N PHE A 618 -1.11 -20.69 -44.50
CA PHE A 618 0.29 -20.87 -44.90
C PHE A 618 0.34 -22.07 -45.87
N ALA A 619 0.05 -21.83 -47.12
CA ALA A 619 -0.15 -22.88 -48.13
C ALA A 619 0.84 -22.79 -49.32
N THR A 620 1.38 -21.64 -49.62
CA THR A 620 2.33 -21.45 -50.70
C THR A 620 3.75 -21.72 -50.26
N PRO A 621 4.64 -22.28 -51.13
CA PRO A 621 6.05 -22.37 -50.75
C PRO A 621 6.65 -21.01 -50.42
N GLY A 622 7.25 -20.89 -49.24
CA GLY A 622 7.89 -19.69 -48.76
C GLY A 622 9.31 -19.47 -49.34
N PRO A 623 9.95 -18.35 -49.01
CA PRO A 623 11.30 -18.06 -49.43
C PRO A 623 12.32 -19.06 -48.82
N GLY A 624 13.39 -19.30 -49.50
CA GLY A 624 14.54 -20.00 -48.92
C GLY A 624 15.17 -19.23 -47.76
N GLY A 625 16.26 -19.70 -47.23
CA GLY A 625 17.06 -18.99 -46.20
C GLY A 625 16.91 -19.57 -44.79
N LEU A 626 16.05 -20.56 -44.57
CA LEU A 626 16.03 -21.36 -43.36
C LEU A 626 17.08 -22.47 -43.41
N GLN A 627 17.84 -22.60 -42.34
CA GLN A 627 18.65 -23.77 -42.01
C GLN A 627 18.32 -24.18 -40.56
N ALA A 628 18.25 -25.46 -40.31
CA ALA A 628 17.97 -25.98 -38.99
C ALA A 628 18.73 -27.28 -38.70
N GLN A 629 18.96 -27.53 -37.43
CA GLN A 629 19.43 -28.81 -36.90
C GLN A 629 18.59 -29.19 -35.69
N VAL A 630 18.44 -30.50 -35.48
CA VAL A 630 17.70 -31.07 -34.38
C VAL A 630 18.60 -32.00 -33.58
N SER A 631 18.35 -32.07 -32.28
CA SER A 631 19.01 -33.00 -31.37
C SER A 631 17.94 -33.77 -30.59
N ALA A 632 17.95 -35.07 -30.73
CA ALA A 632 16.96 -35.94 -30.07
C ALA A 632 17.54 -36.60 -28.81
N GLY A 633 16.77 -36.65 -27.76
CA GLY A 633 17.06 -37.34 -26.50
C GLY A 633 15.93 -38.32 -26.11
N ALA A 634 15.97 -38.84 -24.91
CA ALA A 634 14.99 -39.79 -24.42
C ALA A 634 13.61 -39.11 -24.16
N GLY A 635 12.71 -39.16 -25.16
CA GLY A 635 11.37 -38.61 -25.08
C GLY A 635 11.22 -37.10 -25.28
N LEU A 636 12.35 -36.37 -25.36
CA LEU A 636 12.42 -34.96 -25.67
C LEU A 636 13.37 -34.71 -26.82
N TRP A 637 13.19 -33.57 -27.50
CA TRP A 637 14.06 -33.09 -28.54
C TRP A 637 14.29 -31.58 -28.43
N SER A 638 15.27 -31.07 -29.13
CA SER A 638 15.55 -29.66 -29.30
C SER A 638 15.79 -29.36 -30.79
N ALA A 639 15.57 -28.11 -31.15
CA ALA A 639 15.77 -27.65 -32.52
C ALA A 639 16.39 -26.27 -32.54
N GLU A 640 17.38 -26.11 -33.39
CA GLU A 640 18.02 -24.83 -33.63
C GLU A 640 17.80 -24.40 -35.07
N LEU A 641 17.29 -23.18 -35.25
CA LEU A 641 16.96 -22.60 -36.54
C LEU A 641 17.76 -21.32 -36.72
N ARG A 642 18.27 -21.10 -37.93
CA ARG A 642 18.79 -19.81 -38.38
C ARG A 642 18.10 -19.36 -39.64
N ILE A 643 17.64 -18.12 -39.70
CA ILE A 643 16.90 -17.53 -40.80
C ILE A 643 17.74 -16.34 -41.34
N ASP A 644 18.01 -16.33 -42.65
CA ASP A 644 18.75 -15.24 -43.28
C ASP A 644 17.94 -13.93 -43.18
N LYS A 645 18.56 -12.86 -42.72
CA LYS A 645 17.92 -11.55 -42.51
C LYS A 645 17.27 -11.00 -43.79
N THR A 646 17.80 -11.34 -44.98
CA THR A 646 17.25 -10.82 -46.24
C THR A 646 15.82 -11.33 -46.50
N VAL A 647 15.47 -12.47 -45.93
CA VAL A 647 14.13 -13.07 -46.08
C VAL A 647 13.11 -12.34 -45.27
N ILE A 648 13.52 -11.78 -44.13
CA ILE A 648 12.63 -11.09 -43.20
C ILE A 648 12.77 -9.57 -43.29
N GLY A 649 13.30 -9.02 -44.37
CA GLY A 649 13.40 -7.57 -44.60
C GLY A 649 14.64 -6.88 -44.01
N GLY A 650 15.58 -7.61 -43.43
CA GLY A 650 16.82 -7.08 -42.83
C GLY A 650 16.68 -6.79 -41.34
N TRP A 651 17.55 -5.89 -40.84
CA TRP A 651 17.48 -5.39 -39.45
C TRP A 651 16.88 -3.99 -39.40
N ASP A 652 16.72 -3.46 -38.18
CA ASP A 652 16.26 -2.10 -37.89
C ASP A 652 14.79 -1.82 -38.23
N HIS A 653 13.94 -2.83 -38.12
CA HIS A 653 12.47 -2.69 -38.16
C HIS A 653 11.79 -3.62 -37.17
N VAL A 654 10.47 -3.50 -37.05
CA VAL A 654 9.64 -4.38 -36.24
C VAL A 654 9.00 -5.46 -37.10
N ILE A 655 8.80 -6.62 -36.48
CA ILE A 655 8.09 -7.76 -37.09
C ILE A 655 6.98 -8.21 -36.15
N GLY A 656 5.93 -8.85 -36.70
CA GLY A 656 5.06 -9.71 -35.91
C GLY A 656 5.73 -11.06 -35.68
N LEU A 657 5.62 -11.63 -34.49
CA LEU A 657 6.32 -12.85 -34.07
C LEU A 657 5.41 -13.82 -33.37
N ASN A 658 5.39 -15.05 -33.84
CA ASN A 658 4.74 -16.19 -33.21
C ASN A 658 5.65 -17.39 -33.22
N LEU A 659 5.73 -18.10 -32.12
CA LEU A 659 6.49 -19.33 -31.95
C LEU A 659 5.55 -20.46 -31.60
N GLY A 660 5.85 -21.66 -32.01
CA GLY A 660 5.00 -22.77 -31.59
C GLY A 660 5.55 -24.15 -31.89
N HIS A 661 5.04 -25.08 -31.11
CA HIS A 661 5.27 -26.50 -31.24
C HIS A 661 3.93 -27.22 -31.51
N TYR A 662 3.90 -28.05 -32.53
CA TYR A 662 2.74 -28.85 -32.88
C TYR A 662 3.08 -30.33 -32.78
N ARG A 663 2.22 -31.12 -32.12
CA ARG A 663 2.38 -32.55 -31.94
C ARG A 663 1.30 -33.32 -32.72
N VAL A 664 1.69 -34.05 -33.73
CA VAL A 664 0.76 -34.82 -34.54
C VAL A 664 0.17 -35.99 -33.73
N GLY A 665 -1.15 -36.14 -33.78
CA GLY A 665 -1.89 -37.21 -33.10
C GLY A 665 -2.39 -36.88 -31.70
N PHE A 666 -2.15 -35.65 -31.20
CA PHE A 666 -2.67 -35.16 -29.95
C PHE A 666 -3.64 -34.01 -30.22
N GLN A 667 -4.94 -34.20 -29.93
CA GLN A 667 -5.95 -33.18 -30.22
C GLN A 667 -5.78 -31.94 -29.30
N GLY A 668 -5.77 -30.73 -29.90
CA GLY A 668 -5.68 -29.46 -29.19
C GLY A 668 -4.25 -29.11 -28.77
N ASP A 669 -3.25 -29.74 -29.34
CA ASP A 669 -1.86 -29.62 -28.93
C ASP A 669 -1.07 -28.61 -29.77
N ASP A 670 -1.60 -27.38 -29.89
CA ASP A 670 -0.84 -26.19 -30.33
C ASP A 670 -0.28 -25.50 -29.12
N TYR A 671 1.03 -25.61 -28.93
CA TYR A 671 1.76 -24.99 -27.81
C TYR A 671 2.44 -23.71 -28.31
N LEU A 672 1.71 -22.59 -28.21
CA LEU A 672 2.08 -21.32 -28.81
C LEU A 672 2.67 -20.33 -27.81
N TRP A 673 3.50 -19.42 -28.33
CA TRP A 673 3.85 -18.15 -27.72
C TRP A 673 3.59 -17.01 -28.75
N PRO A 674 2.89 -15.93 -28.39
CA PRO A 674 2.12 -15.72 -27.15
C PRO A 674 1.00 -16.73 -26.91
N PHE A 675 0.65 -17.01 -25.65
CA PHE A 675 -0.27 -18.09 -25.27
C PHE A 675 -1.65 -18.02 -25.92
N ALA A 676 -2.17 -16.80 -26.11
CA ALA A 676 -3.48 -16.57 -26.69
C ALA A 676 -3.43 -16.37 -28.21
N SER A 677 -2.26 -16.54 -28.83
CA SER A 677 -2.12 -16.37 -30.26
C SER A 677 -2.75 -17.54 -31.04
N ILE A 678 -3.00 -17.29 -32.31
CA ILE A 678 -3.49 -18.27 -33.26
C ILE A 678 -2.46 -18.36 -34.39
N TRP A 679 -2.19 -19.58 -34.86
CA TRP A 679 -1.18 -19.85 -35.87
C TRP A 679 -1.27 -18.96 -37.12
N ASN A 680 -2.48 -18.71 -37.62
CA ASN A 680 -2.71 -18.05 -38.90
C ASN A 680 -3.29 -16.64 -38.73
N ASN A 681 -3.18 -16.05 -37.53
CA ASN A 681 -3.72 -14.72 -37.24
C ASN A 681 -2.62 -13.78 -36.75
N PRO A 682 -1.93 -13.04 -37.65
CA PRO A 682 -0.88 -12.09 -37.28
C PRO A 682 -1.30 -11.01 -36.29
N SER A 683 -2.59 -10.64 -36.26
CA SER A 683 -3.08 -9.63 -35.32
C SER A 683 -2.91 -10.02 -33.85
N ALA A 684 -2.80 -11.32 -33.55
CA ALA A 684 -2.57 -11.86 -32.22
C ALA A 684 -1.10 -12.18 -31.91
N TRP A 685 -0.17 -11.90 -32.84
CA TRP A 685 1.25 -12.15 -32.64
C TRP A 685 1.90 -11.00 -31.86
N ALA A 686 3.03 -11.30 -31.22
CA ALA A 686 3.81 -10.29 -30.53
C ALA A 686 4.54 -9.39 -31.53
N THR A 687 4.66 -8.11 -31.24
CA THR A 687 5.56 -7.21 -31.97
C THR A 687 6.97 -7.34 -31.43
N ALA A 688 7.95 -7.69 -32.29
CA ALA A 688 9.35 -7.80 -31.94
C ALA A 688 10.20 -6.80 -32.72
N ALA A 689 11.23 -6.25 -32.09
CA ALA A 689 12.17 -5.31 -32.67
C ALA A 689 13.47 -6.03 -33.08
N LEU A 690 13.80 -5.98 -34.38
CA LEU A 690 15.03 -6.53 -34.97
C LEU A 690 16.16 -5.49 -34.98
N GLY A 691 16.12 -4.46 -34.17
CA GLY A 691 17.16 -3.42 -34.04
C GLY A 691 17.54 -3.19 -32.60
N SER A 692 18.53 -2.33 -32.40
CA SER A 692 18.90 -1.90 -31.05
C SER A 692 17.92 -0.87 -30.57
N GLN A 693 17.00 -1.30 -29.70
CA GLN A 693 16.09 -0.36 -29.01
C GLN A 693 16.87 0.45 -27.97
N PRO A 694 16.76 1.79 -27.96
CA PRO A 694 17.34 2.59 -26.90
C PRO A 694 16.73 2.20 -25.54
N LEU A 695 17.53 2.21 -24.48
CA LEU A 695 17.06 2.02 -23.10
C LEU A 695 17.52 3.19 -22.25
N LEU A 696 16.65 3.84 -21.51
CA LEU A 696 17.00 4.88 -20.55
C LEU A 696 17.16 4.29 -19.16
N THR A 697 18.22 4.72 -18.45
CA THR A 697 18.49 4.31 -17.07
C THR A 697 18.47 5.48 -16.07
N ALA A 698 18.85 6.71 -16.52
CA ALA A 698 18.86 7.88 -15.67
C ALA A 698 18.69 9.19 -16.46
N LEU A 699 18.22 10.22 -15.77
CA LEU A 699 18.15 11.62 -16.21
C LEU A 699 18.96 12.50 -15.23
N ASP A 700 19.76 13.44 -15.75
CA ASP A 700 20.45 14.43 -14.92
C ASP A 700 20.41 15.83 -15.58
N PRO A 701 19.77 16.83 -14.96
CA PRO A 701 18.91 16.70 -13.78
C PRO A 701 17.62 15.95 -14.11
N TYR A 702 16.97 15.35 -13.09
CA TYR A 702 15.66 14.70 -13.24
C TYR A 702 14.50 15.58 -12.77
N ILE A 703 14.82 16.81 -12.32
CA ILE A 703 13.88 17.77 -11.74
C ILE A 703 14.30 19.19 -12.09
N ALA A 704 13.34 20.10 -12.30
CA ALA A 704 13.55 21.52 -12.46
C ALA A 704 12.36 22.32 -11.89
N THR A 705 12.57 23.59 -11.53
CA THR A 705 11.50 24.47 -11.05
C THR A 705 10.82 25.19 -12.20
N VAL A 706 9.52 25.45 -12.10
CA VAL A 706 8.76 26.30 -13.05
C VAL A 706 9.46 27.64 -13.24
N GLY A 707 9.63 28.02 -14.49
CA GLY A 707 10.29 29.31 -14.87
C GLY A 707 11.82 29.26 -14.80
N ALA A 708 12.43 28.10 -14.56
CA ALA A 708 13.88 27.95 -14.64
C ALA A 708 14.41 28.30 -16.05
N PRO A 709 15.66 28.77 -16.17
CA PRO A 709 16.28 28.98 -17.50
C PRO A 709 16.47 27.65 -18.23
N ALA A 710 16.67 27.73 -19.55
CA ALA A 710 17.01 26.58 -20.35
C ALA A 710 18.29 25.89 -19.82
N PHE A 711 18.32 24.56 -19.84
CA PHE A 711 19.45 23.75 -19.38
C PHE A 711 19.71 22.56 -20.31
N THR A 712 20.86 21.91 -20.13
CA THR A 712 21.19 20.66 -20.81
C THR A 712 20.79 19.49 -19.94
N LEU A 713 19.94 18.62 -20.46
CA LEU A 713 19.54 17.35 -19.86
C LEU A 713 20.51 16.26 -20.32
N THR A 714 21.20 15.62 -19.41
CA THR A 714 21.98 14.41 -19.68
C THR A 714 21.09 13.18 -19.51
N VAL A 715 21.02 12.34 -20.53
CA VAL A 715 20.25 11.10 -20.53
C VAL A 715 21.22 9.93 -20.59
N THR A 716 21.24 9.12 -19.56
CA THR A 716 22.08 7.90 -19.49
C THR A 716 21.24 6.68 -19.84
N GLY A 717 21.85 5.74 -20.54
CA GLY A 717 21.15 4.55 -21.01
C GLY A 717 22.05 3.58 -21.79
N SER A 718 21.49 2.95 -22.82
CA SER A 718 22.23 2.08 -23.75
C SER A 718 21.59 2.08 -25.14
N ASN A 719 22.36 1.56 -26.12
CA ASN A 719 21.94 1.45 -27.53
C ASN A 719 21.64 2.81 -28.20
N PHE A 720 22.30 3.86 -27.78
CA PHE A 720 22.18 5.14 -28.46
C PHE A 720 23.06 5.14 -29.71
N ILE A 721 22.45 5.34 -30.85
CA ILE A 721 23.14 5.39 -32.17
C ILE A 721 22.99 6.77 -32.79
N SER A 722 23.84 7.07 -33.78
CA SER A 722 23.78 8.36 -34.49
C SER A 722 22.36 8.62 -35.00
N GLY A 723 21.79 9.80 -34.67
CA GLY A 723 20.43 10.16 -35.02
C GLY A 723 19.37 9.84 -33.94
N THR A 724 19.76 9.24 -32.81
CA THR A 724 18.86 9.10 -31.66
C THR A 724 18.49 10.49 -31.12
N VAL A 725 17.20 10.69 -30.82
CA VAL A 725 16.66 11.96 -30.28
C VAL A 725 15.93 11.72 -28.95
N VAL A 726 16.07 12.67 -28.05
CA VAL A 726 15.31 12.71 -26.79
C VAL A 726 13.93 13.30 -27.06
N LEU A 727 12.89 12.63 -26.56
CA LEU A 727 11.49 13.08 -26.63
C LEU A 727 11.05 13.59 -25.25
N TRP A 728 10.39 14.75 -25.23
CA TRP A 728 9.79 15.40 -24.07
C TRP A 728 8.27 15.41 -24.27
N ASN A 729 7.53 14.56 -23.56
CA ASN A 729 6.12 14.29 -23.83
C ASN A 729 5.82 14.03 -25.32
N GLY A 730 6.67 13.22 -25.97
CA GLY A 730 6.56 12.87 -27.38
C GLY A 730 7.15 13.89 -28.37
N ALA A 731 7.47 15.12 -27.94
CA ALA A 731 8.09 16.14 -28.81
C ALA A 731 9.62 16.01 -28.78
N ALA A 732 10.26 15.98 -29.96
CA ALA A 732 11.71 15.85 -30.05
C ALA A 732 12.42 17.12 -29.54
N LEU A 733 13.43 16.94 -28.70
CA LEU A 733 14.37 17.96 -28.26
C LEU A 733 15.60 18.00 -29.18
N PRO A 734 16.26 19.16 -29.30
CA PRO A 734 17.60 19.23 -29.87
C PRO A 734 18.54 18.31 -29.06
N THR A 735 19.03 17.22 -29.69
CA THR A 735 19.77 16.15 -29.04
C THR A 735 21.12 15.94 -29.70
N THR A 736 22.17 15.69 -28.93
CA THR A 736 23.47 15.21 -29.33
C THR A 736 23.67 13.79 -28.78
N VAL A 737 24.14 12.87 -29.62
CA VAL A 737 24.56 11.55 -29.19
C VAL A 737 26.06 11.64 -28.85
N ASP A 738 26.38 11.60 -27.54
CA ASP A 738 27.77 11.70 -27.08
C ASP A 738 28.50 10.37 -27.23
N ASN A 739 27.81 9.28 -26.93
CA ASN A 739 28.24 7.89 -27.15
C ASN A 739 27.02 6.94 -27.06
N ASP A 740 27.28 5.65 -27.11
CA ASP A 740 26.22 4.60 -27.07
C ASP A 740 25.46 4.50 -25.74
N THR A 741 25.91 5.19 -24.69
CA THR A 741 25.32 5.19 -23.36
C THR A 741 24.89 6.58 -22.84
N THR A 742 25.18 7.63 -23.60
CA THR A 742 24.93 9.02 -23.15
C THR A 742 24.40 9.89 -24.29
N LEU A 743 23.29 10.56 -24.02
CA LEU A 743 22.73 11.64 -24.85
C LEU A 743 22.74 12.94 -24.05
N THR A 744 22.91 14.05 -24.75
CA THR A 744 22.62 15.39 -24.20
C THR A 744 21.51 16.05 -25.01
N ALA A 745 20.53 16.65 -24.31
CA ALA A 745 19.40 17.32 -24.94
C ALA A 745 19.17 18.69 -24.33
N VAL A 746 18.75 19.67 -25.14
CA VAL A 746 18.45 21.02 -24.66
C VAL A 746 16.99 21.12 -24.28
N VAL A 747 16.69 21.34 -22.99
CA VAL A 747 15.36 21.66 -22.47
C VAL A 747 15.26 23.19 -22.41
N GLY A 748 14.39 23.78 -23.23
CA GLY A 748 14.19 25.21 -23.29
C GLY A 748 13.28 25.73 -22.17
N ALA A 749 13.31 27.04 -21.89
CA ALA A 749 12.46 27.64 -20.85
C ALA A 749 10.96 27.45 -21.13
N ALA A 750 10.54 27.30 -22.38
CA ALA A 750 9.15 27.06 -22.74
C ALA A 750 8.61 25.71 -22.22
N GLN A 751 9.46 24.69 -22.15
CA GLN A 751 9.14 23.37 -21.58
C GLN A 751 8.96 23.41 -20.05
N LEU A 752 9.45 24.46 -19.40
CA LEU A 752 9.44 24.68 -17.94
C LEU A 752 8.43 25.75 -17.52
N ALA A 753 7.53 26.17 -18.41
CA ALA A 753 6.58 27.25 -18.15
C ALA A 753 5.45 26.88 -17.17
N GLY A 754 5.19 25.61 -16.94
CA GLY A 754 4.17 25.10 -16.02
C GLY A 754 4.62 23.86 -15.29
N ALA A 755 4.09 23.66 -14.08
CA ALA A 755 4.36 22.47 -13.29
C ALA A 755 3.75 21.22 -13.96
N ALA A 756 4.53 20.17 -14.13
CA ALA A 756 4.09 18.95 -14.81
C ALA A 756 5.03 17.76 -14.50
N ALA A 757 4.48 16.55 -14.52
CA ALA A 757 5.26 15.34 -14.71
C ALA A 757 5.41 15.09 -16.21
N VAL A 758 6.64 15.01 -16.67
CA VAL A 758 6.99 14.91 -18.09
C VAL A 758 7.55 13.52 -18.36
N GLN A 759 7.08 12.88 -19.42
CA GLN A 759 7.61 11.60 -19.87
C GLN A 759 8.78 11.84 -20.84
N VAL A 760 9.98 11.43 -20.44
CA VAL A 760 11.19 11.49 -21.27
C VAL A 760 11.46 10.12 -21.85
N LYS A 761 11.64 10.07 -23.18
CA LYS A 761 12.03 8.87 -23.93
C LYS A 761 13.19 9.19 -24.86
N ALA A 762 13.88 8.19 -25.35
CA ALA A 762 14.75 8.30 -26.52
C ALA A 762 14.10 7.59 -27.72
N ARG A 763 14.29 8.14 -28.93
CA ARG A 763 13.84 7.51 -30.16
C ARG A 763 15.00 7.39 -31.13
N GLY A 764 15.25 6.16 -31.59
CA GLY A 764 16.25 5.87 -32.63
C GLY A 764 15.88 6.50 -33.97
N PRO A 765 16.83 6.58 -34.90
CA PRO A 765 16.58 7.08 -36.24
C PRO A 765 15.68 6.16 -37.07
N ALA A 766 15.14 6.70 -38.17
CA ALA A 766 14.47 5.90 -39.19
C ALA A 766 15.47 4.97 -39.91
N PRO A 767 15.05 3.78 -40.42
CA PRO A 767 13.64 3.32 -40.55
C PRO A 767 13.01 2.69 -39.29
N GLY A 768 13.80 2.21 -38.33
CA GLY A 768 13.25 1.52 -37.16
C GLY A 768 12.49 2.46 -36.19
N SER A 769 13.02 3.64 -35.96
CA SER A 769 12.42 4.65 -35.07
C SER A 769 11.99 4.13 -33.69
N PHE A 770 12.70 3.13 -33.16
CA PHE A 770 12.34 2.50 -31.87
C PHE A 770 12.40 3.49 -30.73
N GLU A 771 11.37 3.51 -29.92
CA GLU A 771 11.34 4.31 -28.69
C GLU A 771 11.82 3.48 -27.48
N SER A 772 12.50 4.14 -26.55
CA SER A 772 12.91 3.56 -25.28
C SER A 772 11.73 3.40 -24.31
N ASN A 773 12.01 2.78 -23.15
CA ASN A 773 11.23 2.99 -21.96
C ASN A 773 11.12 4.48 -21.63
N SER A 774 10.16 4.86 -20.80
CA SER A 774 9.94 6.23 -20.32
C SER A 774 10.57 6.43 -18.94
N LEU A 775 11.23 7.59 -18.73
CA LEU A 775 11.58 8.06 -17.40
C LEU A 775 10.82 9.36 -17.11
N ALA A 776 10.39 9.52 -15.84
CA ALA A 776 9.70 10.70 -15.41
C ALA A 776 10.70 11.85 -15.12
N PHE A 777 10.42 13.04 -15.64
CA PHE A 777 11.07 14.29 -15.28
C PHE A 777 10.02 15.20 -14.62
N VAL A 778 10.34 15.82 -13.47
CA VAL A 778 9.39 16.65 -12.75
C VAL A 778 9.71 18.14 -12.92
N VAL A 779 8.75 18.91 -13.41
CA VAL A 779 8.79 20.37 -13.35
C VAL A 779 7.98 20.79 -12.13
N GLU A 780 8.69 21.10 -11.02
CA GLU A 780 8.07 21.46 -9.75
C GLU A 780 7.46 22.83 -9.76
N ALA A 781 6.33 23.01 -9.08
CA ALA A 781 5.85 24.33 -8.75
C ALA A 781 6.85 25.02 -7.80
N ALA A 782 7.11 26.31 -8.02
CA ALA A 782 7.89 27.08 -7.05
C ALA A 782 7.16 27.10 -5.70
N THR A 783 7.90 26.94 -4.58
CA THR A 783 7.31 27.00 -3.23
C THR A 783 6.64 28.36 -3.02
N PRO A 784 5.35 28.40 -2.65
CA PRO A 784 4.68 29.67 -2.37
C PRO A 784 5.29 30.35 -1.15
N ALA A 785 5.31 31.67 -1.13
CA ALA A 785 5.77 32.46 0.01
C ALA A 785 4.79 33.58 0.32
N ILE A 786 4.43 33.72 1.59
CA ILE A 786 3.55 34.79 2.08
C ILE A 786 4.43 35.99 2.48
N ALA A 787 4.13 37.15 1.92
CA ALA A 787 4.78 38.40 2.27
C ALA A 787 3.94 39.27 3.23
N GLY A 788 2.61 39.16 3.18
CA GLY A 788 1.70 39.93 4.03
C GLY A 788 0.28 39.41 4.03
N LEU A 789 -0.42 39.74 5.12
CA LEU A 789 -1.83 39.43 5.34
C LEU A 789 -2.63 40.73 5.52
N THR A 790 -3.80 40.86 4.88
CA THR A 790 -4.69 42.00 5.00
C THR A 790 -6.15 41.56 5.18
N PRO A 791 -6.80 41.84 6.33
CA PRO A 791 -6.23 42.55 7.49
C PRO A 791 -5.13 41.72 8.17
N ALA A 792 -4.26 42.37 8.99
CA ALA A 792 -3.19 41.68 9.73
C ALA A 792 -3.68 41.03 11.02
N SER A 793 -4.81 41.50 11.56
CA SER A 793 -5.51 40.91 12.71
C SER A 793 -7.01 41.27 12.66
N VAL A 794 -7.80 40.59 13.46
CA VAL A 794 -9.24 40.84 13.70
C VAL A 794 -9.53 40.65 15.19
N THR A 795 -10.73 41.06 15.63
CA THR A 795 -11.17 40.83 17.03
C THR A 795 -12.06 39.60 17.11
N ALA A 796 -11.97 38.84 18.18
CA ALA A 796 -12.87 37.71 18.43
C ALA A 796 -14.34 38.17 18.37
N GLY A 797 -15.16 37.42 17.65
CA GLY A 797 -16.57 37.77 17.40
C GLY A 797 -16.82 38.68 16.19
N ASP A 798 -15.80 39.11 15.45
CA ASP A 798 -15.97 39.83 14.20
C ASP A 798 -16.75 39.00 13.16
N PRO A 799 -17.48 39.67 12.22
CA PRO A 799 -18.17 38.96 11.15
C PRO A 799 -17.18 38.32 10.16
N ALA A 800 -17.68 37.37 9.36
CA ALA A 800 -16.91 36.79 8.26
C ALA A 800 -16.30 37.87 7.35
N PHE A 801 -15.05 37.67 6.91
CA PHE A 801 -14.32 38.63 6.10
C PHE A 801 -13.50 37.93 4.99
N THR A 802 -12.98 38.72 4.06
CA THR A 802 -12.05 38.23 3.05
C THR A 802 -10.62 38.55 3.48
N LEU A 803 -9.82 37.52 3.70
CA LEU A 803 -8.38 37.64 3.95
C LEU A 803 -7.69 37.74 2.59
N THR A 804 -6.93 38.84 2.38
CA THR A 804 -6.06 38.99 1.22
C THR A 804 -4.63 38.61 1.63
N ILE A 805 -4.03 37.73 0.86
CA ILE A 805 -2.68 37.22 1.05
C ILE A 805 -1.82 37.72 -0.10
N ASP A 806 -0.85 38.56 0.20
CA ASP A 806 0.17 39.01 -0.74
C ASP A 806 1.43 38.18 -0.57
N GLY A 807 2.08 37.81 -1.66
CA GLY A 807 3.21 36.91 -1.63
C GLY A 807 3.86 36.68 -2.99
N SER A 808 4.36 35.47 -3.20
CA SER A 808 4.93 35.05 -4.48
C SER A 808 4.72 33.55 -4.72
N ASN A 809 4.85 33.17 -5.98
CA ASN A 809 4.76 31.79 -6.45
C ASN A 809 3.41 31.10 -6.17
N PHE A 810 2.32 31.87 -6.11
CA PHE A 810 0.99 31.29 -5.99
C PHE A 810 0.57 30.69 -7.33
N ALA A 811 0.22 29.39 -7.35
CA ALA A 811 -0.32 28.72 -8.51
C ALA A 811 -1.83 29.01 -8.68
N ALA A 812 -2.36 28.80 -9.87
CA ALA A 812 -3.78 29.05 -10.15
C ALA A 812 -4.73 28.15 -9.32
N ASP A 813 -4.24 27.01 -8.86
CA ASP A 813 -4.95 26.05 -8.01
C ASP A 813 -4.58 26.17 -6.51
N ALA A 814 -3.86 27.25 -6.12
CA ALA A 814 -3.40 27.45 -4.76
C ALA A 814 -4.58 27.52 -3.78
N GLN A 815 -4.40 26.88 -2.62
CA GLN A 815 -5.33 26.94 -1.49
C GLN A 815 -4.69 27.63 -0.29
N VAL A 816 -5.48 28.48 0.39
CA VAL A 816 -5.11 29.04 1.70
C VAL A 816 -5.50 28.04 2.79
N LEU A 817 -4.56 27.79 3.70
CA LEU A 817 -4.74 26.93 4.85
C LEU A 817 -4.83 27.77 6.12
N TRP A 818 -5.85 27.52 6.93
CA TRP A 818 -6.09 28.10 8.25
C TRP A 818 -5.81 27.03 9.29
N ASN A 819 -4.71 27.10 10.02
CA ASN A 819 -4.22 26.01 10.88
C ASN A 819 -4.28 24.63 10.18
N GLY A 820 -3.84 24.57 8.90
CA GLY A 820 -3.87 23.35 8.11
C GLY A 820 -5.18 23.06 7.36
N ALA A 821 -6.33 23.59 7.80
CA ALA A 821 -7.61 23.41 7.13
C ALA A 821 -7.78 24.35 5.91
N ALA A 822 -8.21 23.82 4.79
CA ALA A 822 -8.37 24.58 3.55
C ALA A 822 -9.56 25.56 3.63
N LEU A 823 -9.32 26.80 3.22
CA LEU A 823 -10.36 27.81 3.05
C LEU A 823 -10.79 27.93 1.59
N ALA A 824 -12.03 28.38 1.36
CA ALA A 824 -12.49 28.79 0.05
C ALA A 824 -11.59 29.92 -0.49
N THR A 825 -10.78 29.59 -1.50
CA THR A 825 -9.68 30.44 -2.01
C THR A 825 -10.01 30.93 -3.41
N GLN A 826 -9.71 32.17 -3.69
CA GLN A 826 -9.76 32.81 -5.01
C GLN A 826 -8.36 33.20 -5.44
N PHE A 827 -7.86 32.64 -6.52
CA PHE A 827 -6.63 33.08 -7.16
C PHE A 827 -6.86 34.43 -7.87
N VAL A 828 -5.99 35.40 -7.61
CA VAL A 828 -6.00 36.74 -8.26
C VAL A 828 -4.81 36.88 -9.20
N SER A 829 -3.61 36.54 -8.72
CA SER A 829 -2.36 36.57 -9.47
C SER A 829 -1.31 35.69 -8.81
N PRO A 830 -0.16 35.42 -9.44
CA PRO A 830 0.94 34.69 -8.80
C PRO A 830 1.52 35.36 -7.53
N SER A 831 1.13 36.62 -7.25
CA SER A 831 1.53 37.37 -6.08
C SER A 831 0.39 37.73 -5.13
N GLN A 832 -0.87 37.36 -5.44
CA GLN A 832 -2.00 37.66 -4.57
C GLN A 832 -3.10 36.59 -4.69
N ILE A 833 -3.58 36.14 -3.55
CA ILE A 833 -4.78 35.28 -3.44
C ILE A 833 -5.68 35.81 -2.32
N LYS A 834 -6.95 35.43 -2.34
CA LYS A 834 -7.97 35.81 -1.36
C LYS A 834 -8.65 34.58 -0.79
N ALA A 835 -8.92 34.58 0.52
CA ALA A 835 -9.63 33.51 1.18
C ALA A 835 -10.83 34.02 1.98
N GLN A 836 -11.91 33.26 2.00
CA GLN A 836 -13.08 33.57 2.82
C GLN A 836 -12.92 32.98 4.21
N VAL A 837 -12.86 33.86 5.23
CA VAL A 837 -12.76 33.44 6.63
C VAL A 837 -14.16 33.57 7.26
N GLY A 838 -14.74 32.44 7.65
CA GLY A 838 -16.05 32.41 8.29
C GLY A 838 -16.03 32.92 9.71
N ALA A 839 -17.13 33.56 10.17
CA ALA A 839 -17.25 34.05 11.55
C ALA A 839 -17.07 32.97 12.62
N GLY A 840 -17.37 31.70 12.30
CA GLY A 840 -17.14 30.55 13.20
C GLY A 840 -15.69 30.28 13.55
N LEU A 841 -14.73 30.75 12.71
CA LEU A 841 -13.29 30.64 12.97
C LEU A 841 -12.75 31.76 13.86
N LEU A 842 -13.58 32.74 14.25
CA LEU A 842 -13.19 33.96 14.96
C LEU A 842 -13.75 34.02 16.38
N VAL A 843 -14.13 32.88 16.98
CA VAL A 843 -14.86 32.83 18.25
C VAL A 843 -14.00 33.20 19.44
N ASN A 844 -12.71 32.82 19.40
CA ASN A 844 -11.77 33.00 20.51
C ASN A 844 -10.54 33.80 20.07
N GLY A 845 -10.00 34.59 21.00
CA GLY A 845 -8.71 35.28 20.82
C GLY A 845 -7.58 34.25 20.76
N GLN A 846 -6.87 34.15 19.65
CA GLN A 846 -5.77 33.21 19.42
C GLN A 846 -4.90 33.63 18.25
N ALA A 847 -3.71 33.07 18.16
CA ALA A 847 -2.89 33.15 16.96
C ALA A 847 -3.14 31.90 16.11
N VAL A 848 -3.35 32.07 14.83
CA VAL A 848 -3.55 31.00 13.84
C VAL A 848 -2.47 31.06 12.77
N GLY A 849 -2.01 29.89 12.32
CA GLY A 849 -1.06 29.79 11.22
C GLY A 849 -1.77 29.86 9.86
N ILE A 850 -1.40 30.84 9.04
CA ILE A 850 -1.87 30.93 7.65
C ILE A 850 -0.76 30.42 6.74
N ALA A 851 -1.06 29.40 5.95
CA ALA A 851 -0.16 28.89 4.92
C ALA A 851 -0.86 28.86 3.56
N VAL A 852 -0.10 28.76 2.48
CA VAL A 852 -0.60 28.62 1.11
C VAL A 852 -0.03 27.35 0.55
N ARG A 853 -0.91 26.50 -0.01
CA ARG A 853 -0.57 25.24 -0.67
C ARG A 853 -0.87 25.34 -2.17
N ASN A 854 0.15 25.21 -3.01
CA ASN A 854 -0.03 24.93 -4.44
C ASN A 854 -0.35 23.44 -4.58
N GLN A 855 -1.44 23.04 -5.28
CA GLN A 855 -1.94 21.67 -5.23
C GLN A 855 -1.17 20.71 -6.15
N LEU A 856 -0.89 21.10 -7.37
CA LEU A 856 -0.25 20.24 -8.38
C LEU A 856 1.14 20.75 -8.75
N PRO A 857 2.10 19.85 -9.05
CA PRO A 857 2.04 18.36 -8.95
C PRO A 857 2.42 17.84 -7.57
N ASP A 858 3.04 18.63 -6.69
CA ASP A 858 3.77 18.19 -5.48
C ASP A 858 3.31 18.85 -4.17
N GLN A 859 2.17 19.48 -4.18
CA GLN A 859 1.51 20.10 -3.01
C GLN A 859 2.43 21.00 -2.15
N ARG A 860 3.28 21.82 -2.78
CA ARG A 860 4.20 22.73 -2.06
C ARG A 860 3.45 23.68 -1.14
N ILE A 861 3.88 23.75 0.13
CA ILE A 861 3.27 24.57 1.18
C ILE A 861 4.26 25.66 1.62
N SER A 862 3.77 26.88 1.79
CA SER A 862 4.56 28.00 2.37
C SER A 862 4.83 27.76 3.84
N SER A 863 5.84 28.46 4.39
CA SER A 863 5.92 28.64 5.83
C SER A 863 4.63 29.29 6.35
N ALA A 864 4.20 28.87 7.54
CA ALA A 864 3.02 29.46 8.17
C ALA A 864 3.31 30.89 8.66
N THR A 865 2.44 31.83 8.31
CA THR A 865 2.49 33.21 8.79
C THR A 865 1.43 33.38 9.88
N PRO A 866 1.79 33.86 11.07
CA PRO A 866 0.82 34.03 12.15
C PRO A 866 -0.18 35.13 11.84
N PHE A 867 -1.46 34.83 12.05
CA PHE A 867 -2.59 35.78 12.02
C PHE A 867 -3.19 35.85 13.42
N VAL A 868 -3.41 37.05 13.94
CA VAL A 868 -3.85 37.26 15.31
C VAL A 868 -5.33 37.57 15.37
N ILE A 869 -6.06 36.78 16.15
CA ILE A 869 -7.42 37.11 16.58
C ILE A 869 -7.30 37.70 17.98
N GLU A 870 -7.48 39.03 18.08
CA GLU A 870 -7.40 39.76 19.34
C GLU A 870 -8.58 39.35 20.25
N PRO A 871 -8.34 39.10 21.55
CA PRO A 871 -9.44 38.79 22.45
C PRO A 871 -10.36 40.01 22.60
N LEU A 872 -11.65 39.77 22.82
CA LEU A 872 -12.60 40.83 23.17
C LEU A 872 -12.08 41.57 24.41
N SER A 873 -11.84 42.88 24.31
CA SER A 873 -11.46 43.69 25.46
C SER A 873 -12.65 43.74 26.43
N GLU A 874 -12.42 43.28 27.68
CA GLU A 874 -13.44 43.41 28.73
C GLU A 874 -13.78 44.90 28.93
N LEU A 875 -14.99 45.29 28.62
CA LEU A 875 -15.54 46.59 29.05
C LEU A 875 -15.65 46.55 30.56
N ARG A 876 -14.70 47.11 31.28
CA ARG A 876 -14.84 47.40 32.71
C ARG A 876 -15.86 48.53 32.88
N LEU A 877 -17.08 48.17 33.21
CA LEU A 877 -18.12 49.14 33.59
C LEU A 877 -17.73 49.74 34.97
N TYR A 878 -17.19 50.94 34.98
CA TYR A 878 -17.09 51.71 36.23
C TYR A 878 -18.44 52.30 36.57
N LEU A 879 -19.16 51.67 37.53
CA LEU A 879 -20.30 52.27 38.17
C LEU A 879 -19.75 53.27 39.20
N PRO A 880 -20.18 54.54 39.19
CA PRO A 880 -19.83 55.49 40.23
C PRO A 880 -20.50 55.04 41.52
N MET A 881 -19.70 54.89 42.58
CA MET A 881 -20.23 54.78 43.94
C MET A 881 -20.92 56.11 44.34
N ILE A 882 -22.21 56.03 44.59
CA ILE A 882 -22.95 57.08 45.24
C ILE A 882 -22.81 56.85 46.74
N ASP A 883 -21.99 57.65 47.44
CA ASP A 883 -21.95 57.70 48.89
C ASP A 883 -23.26 58.29 49.43
N ARG A 884 -23.82 57.54 50.38
CA ARG A 884 -24.82 58.08 51.32
C ARG A 884 -24.35 57.82 52.74
#